data_409398ad847f7b537eb96d1eaa664255
#
_entry.id   409398ad847f7b537eb96d1eaa664255
#
_cell.length_a   1.000
_cell.length_b   1.000
_cell.length_c   1.000
_cell.angle_alpha   90.00
_cell.angle_beta   90.00
_cell.angle_gamma   90.00
#
_symmetry.space_group_name_H-M   'P 1'
#
loop_
_entity.id
_entity.type
_entity.pdbx_description
1 polymer ?
#
loop_
_entity_poly.entity_id
_entity_poly.type
_entity_poly.pdbx_seq_one_letter_code
_entity_poly.pdbx_strand_id
1 'polypeptide(L)'
;MAGLKAARAAFAWLAACAAAQGAEVTVGTRTFTTYPFGDPDPVPCTAERRYPYFRYDGSTARPCTQAWQVVALENARLRVELLPQVGGKVYRAFDKVAGRDFLYCNRVLKFRDIAMRGPWLSGGIEFNFGIIGHAPSSATPVDWCVHTNADASVSCFVAANEYITRTAWQVEVRLAPDADAFETRTTWMNTSNLPQPYYHWMNAAYGVRGNPKLVFPGTAAIGHEGEVEVRRWPHNARGRDLSVYANNAYGGNKSYHVLPGANGFYAVWWPDAGYGSFHRNLPYEKFGRKIWLWALSRQGAIWEDLLTDADGQYMELQSGRCFNQPRGGNWRTPFKHPTFAPGATERFVESWGPVRDLKEIEAEAKAAQPAARPVDAPAGFDWGSAWGLYVRGEQALRERDDRLGAASLRAALAKDACLSPALTCLAGYEFRRGGYDTARALARRALAVNAYDAEANYLDGFAAFVARDFATARERLGVAALAPAFRAPALALVARSYLAEGDAAAANAAAEKALAANDGNWDARLARLVAARGTPDAVRRADALLADLPLCHAARYERAKAVPGENPWAFVANELPGELFVELGSWYEETGLLEDAAALFAAAPRTHLVAQIRRAHVLARLGRSDAARAALAAARALPPAGAFPFRRESLPALRMAAKDGGRWTFDYLLAVALAAFQYDAEADALLARLGDTPDAAVFYQYRATRVDGARRLADLRRAEALGGGWRAARALAEHFEAAGDGEAMLRETTAGLARHPACNPLQILHARALCGTKRYRACLDFLKGVVLLPSEHRDTGTAIWHAAQTALGLPLTWPENLGEGEPFPPEGAND
;
A
#
# COMPACT_ATOMS: atom_id res chain seq x y z
N MET A 1 46.05 51.37 -8.03
CA MET A 1 44.69 51.14 -8.57
C MET A 1 44.60 49.97 -9.57
N ALA A 2 45.64 49.48 -10.12
CA ALA A 2 45.62 48.28 -11.02
C ALA A 2 45.47 46.93 -10.26
N GLY A 3 46.05 46.83 -9.04
CA GLY A 3 45.99 45.58 -8.28
C GLY A 3 44.62 45.26 -7.66
N LEU A 4 43.78 46.28 -7.35
CA LEU A 4 42.42 46.06 -6.83
C LEU A 4 41.43 45.65 -7.94
N LYS A 5 41.69 46.03 -9.19
CA LYS A 5 40.84 45.59 -10.33
C LYS A 5 41.12 44.14 -10.72
N ALA A 6 42.39 43.70 -10.65
CA ALA A 6 42.76 42.31 -10.90
C ALA A 6 42.22 41.36 -9.83
N ALA A 7 42.28 41.76 -8.55
CA ALA A 7 41.71 40.98 -7.45
C ALA A 7 40.17 40.84 -7.53
N ARG A 8 39.46 41.91 -7.92
CA ARG A 8 38.00 41.86 -8.16
C ARG A 8 37.61 41.04 -9.37
N ALA A 9 38.39 41.06 -10.42
CA ALA A 9 38.17 40.22 -11.61
C ALA A 9 38.44 38.72 -11.30
N ALA A 10 39.49 38.43 -10.54
CA ALA A 10 39.79 37.04 -10.09
C ALA A 10 38.72 36.51 -9.11
N PHE A 11 38.20 37.36 -8.20
CA PHE A 11 37.12 36.98 -7.30
C PHE A 11 35.80 36.81 -8.05
N ALA A 12 35.54 37.66 -9.07
CA ALA A 12 34.36 37.49 -9.93
C ALA A 12 34.47 36.25 -10.84
N TRP A 13 35.70 35.91 -11.27
CA TRP A 13 35.96 34.71 -12.07
C TRP A 13 35.91 33.43 -11.24
N LEU A 14 36.42 33.45 -10.00
CA LEU A 14 36.26 32.36 -9.02
C LEU A 14 34.79 32.18 -8.57
N ALA A 15 34.05 33.28 -8.45
CA ALA A 15 32.60 33.19 -8.18
C ALA A 15 31.80 32.70 -9.38
N ALA A 16 32.23 33.05 -10.62
CA ALA A 16 31.60 32.52 -11.84
C ALA A 16 31.99 31.07 -12.13
N CYS A 17 33.20 30.62 -11.76
CA CYS A 17 33.57 29.22 -11.84
C CYS A 17 32.91 28.32 -10.74
N ALA A 18 32.48 28.90 -9.62
CA ALA A 18 31.66 28.22 -8.65
C ALA A 18 30.18 28.12 -9.06
N ALA A 19 29.74 28.80 -10.11
CA ALA A 19 28.36 28.88 -10.57
C ALA A 19 28.00 27.89 -11.69
N ALA A 20 28.82 26.88 -11.97
CA ALA A 20 28.55 25.88 -13.01
C ALA A 20 28.78 24.43 -12.52
N GLN A 21 28.51 24.17 -11.26
CA GLN A 21 28.35 22.77 -10.83
C GLN A 21 26.92 22.34 -11.14
N GLY A 22 26.79 21.47 -12.14
CA GLY A 22 25.50 20.80 -12.43
C GLY A 22 24.95 20.04 -11.23
N ALA A 23 23.70 19.60 -11.28
CA ALA A 23 23.19 18.69 -10.28
C ALA A 23 23.94 17.34 -10.39
N GLU A 24 24.22 16.72 -9.24
CA GLU A 24 24.88 15.42 -9.15
C GLU A 24 24.05 14.41 -8.35
N VAL A 25 24.23 13.14 -8.66
CA VAL A 25 23.64 12.03 -7.91
C VAL A 25 24.74 11.16 -7.37
N THR A 26 24.67 10.86 -6.07
CA THR A 26 25.57 9.92 -5.39
C THR A 26 24.80 8.78 -4.77
N VAL A 27 25.38 7.57 -4.82
CA VAL A 27 24.83 6.38 -4.21
C VAL A 27 25.86 5.86 -3.19
N GLY A 28 25.43 5.69 -1.97
CA GLY A 28 26.31 5.26 -0.90
C GLY A 28 25.58 4.51 0.20
N THR A 29 26.31 4.16 1.23
CA THR A 29 25.79 3.51 2.43
C THR A 29 26.05 4.40 3.63
N ARG A 30 25.04 4.56 4.49
CA ARG A 30 25.16 5.29 5.76
C ARG A 30 24.64 4.42 6.89
N THR A 31 25.32 4.49 8.01
CA THR A 31 24.95 3.77 9.24
C THR A 31 23.98 4.62 10.07
N PHE A 32 22.90 4.00 10.52
CA PHE A 32 21.89 4.61 11.38
C PHE A 32 21.68 3.78 12.64
N THR A 33 21.33 4.45 13.74
CA THR A 33 20.64 3.82 14.85
C THR A 33 19.29 3.34 14.36
N THR A 34 19.05 2.04 14.42
CA THR A 34 17.86 1.40 13.89
C THR A 34 17.16 0.59 14.97
N TYR A 35 15.86 0.75 15.08
CA TYR A 35 14.98 -0.11 15.88
C TYR A 35 14.22 -1.01 14.90
N PRO A 36 14.71 -2.22 14.66
CA PRO A 36 14.18 -3.08 13.60
C PRO A 36 12.81 -3.65 13.96
N PHE A 37 12.12 -4.18 12.95
CA PHE A 37 10.95 -5.03 13.11
C PHE A 37 11.36 -6.51 12.95
N GLY A 38 10.47 -7.40 13.42
CA GLY A 38 10.73 -8.84 13.39
C GLY A 38 10.47 -9.48 12.02
N ASP A 39 10.60 -10.80 11.97
CA ASP A 39 10.33 -11.59 10.77
C ASP A 39 8.86 -11.53 10.36
N PRO A 40 8.57 -11.69 9.04
CA PRO A 40 7.19 -11.75 8.55
C PRO A 40 6.44 -12.95 9.12
N ASP A 41 5.14 -12.76 9.38
CA ASP A 41 4.26 -13.86 9.77
C ASP A 41 4.05 -14.79 8.55
N PRO A 42 4.42 -16.07 8.64
CA PRO A 42 4.26 -17.01 7.55
C PRO A 42 2.81 -17.48 7.34
N VAL A 43 1.88 -17.10 8.22
CA VAL A 43 0.48 -17.51 8.19
C VAL A 43 -0.34 -16.55 7.31
N PRO A 44 -1.06 -17.05 6.30
CA PRO A 44 -1.87 -16.19 5.44
C PRO A 44 -3.09 -15.63 6.20
N CYS A 45 -3.31 -14.31 6.07
CA CYS A 45 -4.43 -13.60 6.68
C CYS A 45 -5.55 -13.32 5.66
N THR A 46 -6.13 -14.37 5.07
CA THR A 46 -7.08 -14.29 3.94
C THR A 46 -8.38 -13.54 4.24
N ALA A 47 -8.73 -13.35 5.52
CA ALA A 47 -9.89 -12.56 5.95
C ALA A 47 -9.59 -11.06 6.06
N GLU A 48 -8.34 -10.64 5.95
CA GLU A 48 -7.92 -9.27 6.17
C GLU A 48 -7.62 -8.53 4.86
N ARG A 49 -7.81 -7.20 4.86
CA ARG A 49 -7.60 -6.36 3.67
C ARG A 49 -6.13 -6.30 3.22
N ARG A 50 -5.17 -6.65 4.08
CA ARG A 50 -3.73 -6.67 3.72
C ARG A 50 -3.31 -7.89 2.88
N TYR A 51 -4.10 -8.95 2.82
CA TYR A 51 -3.77 -10.08 1.97
C TYR A 51 -3.57 -9.62 0.51
N PRO A 52 -2.47 -9.97 -0.16
CA PRO A 52 -1.54 -11.09 0.09
C PRO A 52 -0.23 -10.70 0.80
N TYR A 53 -0.16 -9.60 1.47
CA TYR A 53 1.07 -9.22 2.16
C TYR A 53 1.23 -9.91 3.51
N PHE A 54 2.49 -10.18 3.88
CA PHE A 54 2.85 -10.62 5.22
C PHE A 54 2.56 -9.54 6.26
N ARG A 55 2.17 -9.96 7.44
CA ARG A 55 2.23 -9.10 8.63
C ARG A 55 3.61 -9.17 9.25
N TYR A 56 4.07 -8.04 9.76
CA TYR A 56 5.24 -7.93 10.63
C TYR A 56 4.74 -7.44 11.98
N ASP A 57 4.54 -8.34 12.90
CA ASP A 57 3.94 -8.05 14.21
C ASP A 57 4.96 -8.04 15.36
N GLY A 58 6.25 -8.09 15.04
CA GLY A 58 7.35 -7.96 15.97
C GLY A 58 8.01 -6.58 15.87
N SER A 59 8.10 -5.87 16.97
CA SER A 59 8.88 -4.63 17.10
C SER A 59 9.74 -4.70 18.36
N THR A 60 10.78 -3.88 18.44
CA THR A 60 11.69 -3.86 19.58
C THR A 60 11.96 -2.44 20.07
N ALA A 61 12.09 -2.29 21.39
CA ALA A 61 12.60 -1.09 22.02
C ALA A 61 14.13 -1.00 22.04
N ARG A 62 14.84 -2.08 21.59
CA ARG A 62 16.31 -2.15 21.60
C ARG A 62 16.88 -1.71 20.26
N PRO A 63 17.68 -0.63 20.22
CA PRO A 63 18.34 -0.21 19.00
C PRO A 63 19.51 -1.13 18.63
N CYS A 64 19.81 -1.15 17.35
CA CYS A 64 21.05 -1.69 16.80
C CYS A 64 21.64 -0.71 15.80
N THR A 65 22.90 -0.91 15.44
CA THR A 65 23.56 -0.16 14.38
C THR A 65 23.40 -0.91 13.07
N GLN A 66 22.76 -0.29 12.07
CA GLN A 66 22.51 -0.90 10.77
C GLN A 66 22.89 0.04 9.63
N ALA A 67 23.50 -0.53 8.59
CA ALA A 67 23.85 0.19 7.37
C ALA A 67 22.69 0.15 6.38
N TRP A 68 22.35 1.32 5.83
CA TRP A 68 21.27 1.51 4.86
C TRP A 68 21.78 2.21 3.62
N GLN A 69 21.23 1.85 2.47
CA GLN A 69 21.55 2.52 1.20
C GLN A 69 20.89 3.89 1.16
N VAL A 70 21.67 4.89 0.76
CA VAL A 70 21.23 6.27 0.59
C VAL A 70 21.53 6.71 -0.84
N VAL A 71 20.53 7.25 -1.52
CA VAL A 71 20.71 7.98 -2.78
C VAL A 71 20.57 9.46 -2.49
N ALA A 72 21.58 10.26 -2.84
CA ALA A 72 21.54 11.71 -2.66
C ALA A 72 21.56 12.42 -4.01
N LEU A 73 20.59 13.30 -4.24
CA LEU A 73 20.53 14.27 -5.33
C LEU A 73 20.98 15.61 -4.77
N GLU A 74 21.95 16.27 -5.40
CA GLU A 74 22.54 17.49 -4.87
C GLU A 74 22.82 18.50 -5.96
N ASN A 75 22.52 19.77 -5.68
CA ASN A 75 22.95 20.92 -6.45
C ASN A 75 23.57 21.98 -5.54
N ALA A 76 23.83 23.19 -6.04
CA ALA A 76 24.39 24.27 -5.23
C ALA A 76 23.49 24.71 -4.05
N ARG A 77 22.19 24.47 -4.11
CA ARG A 77 21.18 24.97 -3.17
C ARG A 77 20.59 23.90 -2.28
N LEU A 78 20.34 22.69 -2.80
CA LEU A 78 19.62 21.64 -2.13
C LEU A 78 20.42 20.33 -2.09
N ARG A 79 20.15 19.55 -1.06
CA ARG A 79 20.50 18.13 -0.97
C ARG A 79 19.27 17.33 -0.58
N VAL A 80 18.88 16.37 -1.42
CA VAL A 80 17.71 15.51 -1.25
C VAL A 80 18.16 14.05 -1.14
N GLU A 81 17.84 13.38 -0.06
CA GLU A 81 18.26 12.00 0.21
C GLU A 81 17.07 11.04 0.23
N LEU A 82 17.23 9.88 -0.41
CA LEU A 82 16.24 8.83 -0.48
C LEU A 82 16.76 7.54 0.16
N LEU A 83 15.81 6.72 0.68
CA LEU A 83 16.07 5.38 1.21
C LEU A 83 15.34 4.32 0.34
N PRO A 84 15.98 3.74 -0.67
CA PRO A 84 15.35 2.72 -1.54
C PRO A 84 14.88 1.48 -0.79
N GLN A 85 15.53 1.12 0.30
CA GLN A 85 15.19 -0.03 1.15
C GLN A 85 14.01 0.23 2.10
N VAL A 86 13.50 1.48 2.16
CA VAL A 86 12.40 1.89 3.03
C VAL A 86 11.33 2.61 2.19
N GLY A 87 10.63 1.84 1.34
CA GLY A 87 9.58 2.36 0.48
C GLY A 87 10.04 3.38 -0.58
N GLY A 88 11.35 3.55 -0.77
CA GLY A 88 11.90 4.57 -1.67
C GLY A 88 11.65 6.02 -1.22
N LYS A 89 11.28 6.22 0.05
CA LYS A 89 10.89 7.54 0.58
C LYS A 89 12.00 8.59 0.45
N VAL A 90 11.61 9.84 0.25
CA VAL A 90 12.51 10.97 0.52
C VAL A 90 12.74 11.03 2.03
N TYR A 91 13.95 10.76 2.45
CA TYR A 91 14.33 10.71 3.87
C TYR A 91 14.65 12.10 4.41
N ARG A 92 15.35 12.91 3.63
CA ARG A 92 15.84 14.24 4.02
C ARG A 92 15.77 15.21 2.84
N ALA A 93 15.38 16.46 3.12
CA ALA A 93 15.50 17.56 2.19
C ALA A 93 16.14 18.76 2.90
N PHE A 94 17.39 19.09 2.52
CA PHE A 94 18.24 20.07 3.17
C PHE A 94 18.46 21.28 2.28
N ASP A 95 18.17 22.48 2.79
CA ASP A 95 18.49 23.75 2.17
C ASP A 95 19.91 24.17 2.56
N LYS A 96 20.85 24.07 1.61
CA LYS A 96 22.27 24.44 1.82
C LYS A 96 22.46 25.93 2.02
N VAL A 97 21.56 26.77 1.50
CA VAL A 97 21.59 28.22 1.63
C VAL A 97 21.19 28.67 3.05
N ALA A 98 20.16 28.05 3.61
CA ALA A 98 19.71 28.32 4.98
C ALA A 98 20.41 27.44 6.02
N GLY A 99 21.15 26.41 5.62
CA GLY A 99 21.86 25.50 6.52
C GLY A 99 20.93 24.61 7.36
N ARG A 100 19.72 24.27 6.86
CA ARG A 100 18.70 23.54 7.60
C ARG A 100 17.83 22.62 6.74
N ASP A 101 17.24 21.65 7.39
CA ASP A 101 16.21 20.81 6.78
C ASP A 101 14.89 21.57 6.67
N PHE A 102 14.19 21.43 5.53
CA PHE A 102 12.84 22.02 5.33
C PHE A 102 11.74 20.93 5.36
N LEU A 103 12.13 19.67 5.51
CA LEU A 103 11.26 18.56 5.93
C LEU A 103 11.77 18.02 7.25
N TYR A 104 10.89 17.41 8.04
CA TYR A 104 11.31 16.74 9.27
C TYR A 104 12.15 15.52 8.93
N CYS A 105 13.38 15.49 9.43
CA CYS A 105 14.32 14.39 9.27
C CYS A 105 14.50 13.69 10.61
N ASN A 106 14.03 12.46 10.72
CA ASN A 106 14.24 11.64 11.91
C ASN A 106 15.62 10.94 11.81
N ARG A 107 16.53 11.25 12.74
CA ARG A 107 17.92 10.75 12.71
C ARG A 107 18.06 9.29 13.09
N VAL A 108 17.00 8.70 13.65
CA VAL A 108 16.92 7.27 13.95
C VAL A 108 15.88 6.61 13.08
N LEU A 109 16.09 5.34 12.74
CA LEU A 109 15.10 4.57 11.99
C LEU A 109 14.32 3.68 12.97
N LYS A 110 13.21 4.19 13.49
CA LYS A 110 12.32 3.47 14.42
C LYS A 110 11.14 2.88 13.65
N PHE A 111 11.19 1.59 13.36
CA PHE A 111 10.05 0.87 12.76
C PHE A 111 9.03 0.51 13.84
N ARG A 112 7.77 0.93 13.66
CA ARG A 112 6.67 0.72 14.60
C ARG A 112 5.43 0.16 13.91
N ASP A 113 4.62 -0.58 14.64
CA ASP A 113 3.39 -1.21 14.16
C ASP A 113 2.28 -0.17 13.97
N ILE A 114 2.29 0.54 12.84
CA ILE A 114 1.35 1.62 12.49
C ILE A 114 0.71 1.35 11.12
N ALA A 115 1.50 0.89 10.14
CA ALA A 115 0.99 0.60 8.80
C ALA A 115 0.15 -0.67 8.77
N MET A 116 -0.59 -0.87 7.67
CA MET A 116 -1.44 -2.06 7.43
C MET A 116 -0.70 -3.39 7.68
N ARG A 117 0.59 -3.45 7.39
CA ARG A 117 1.45 -4.63 7.57
C ARG A 117 2.24 -4.65 8.88
N GLY A 118 2.12 -3.62 9.69
CA GLY A 118 2.92 -3.40 10.88
C GLY A 118 3.95 -2.28 10.69
N PRO A 119 5.15 -2.54 10.15
CA PRO A 119 6.24 -1.57 10.18
C PRO A 119 5.94 -0.30 9.39
N TRP A 120 6.22 0.81 10.03
CA TRP A 120 6.18 2.14 9.46
C TRP A 120 7.31 3.00 10.05
N LEU A 121 7.81 3.96 9.28
CA LEU A 121 8.88 4.86 9.66
C LEU A 121 8.47 6.31 9.45
N SER A 122 8.60 7.14 10.49
CA SER A 122 8.31 8.57 10.45
C SER A 122 9.34 9.39 9.65
N GLY A 123 8.96 10.61 9.30
CA GLY A 123 9.83 11.61 8.69
C GLY A 123 9.88 11.55 7.15
N GLY A 124 10.39 12.64 6.57
CA GLY A 124 10.55 12.79 5.12
C GLY A 124 9.25 12.83 4.32
N ILE A 125 9.25 12.27 3.11
CA ILE A 125 8.06 12.11 2.26
C ILE A 125 7.86 10.62 1.97
N GLU A 126 6.70 10.11 2.27
CA GLU A 126 6.26 8.75 2.05
C GLU A 126 5.31 8.68 0.84
N PHE A 127 5.44 7.63 0.03
CA PHE A 127 4.66 7.39 -1.17
C PHE A 127 3.62 6.30 -0.93
N ASN A 128 2.32 6.66 -0.93
CA ASN A 128 1.24 5.74 -0.59
C ASN A 128 0.31 5.48 -1.78
N PHE A 129 0.14 4.19 -2.08
CA PHE A 129 -0.71 3.68 -3.15
C PHE A 129 -1.48 2.46 -2.65
N GLY A 130 -2.71 2.26 -3.13
CA GLY A 130 -3.48 1.06 -2.83
C GLY A 130 -4.90 1.33 -2.37
N ILE A 131 -5.25 0.86 -1.18
CA ILE A 131 -6.64 0.87 -0.70
C ILE A 131 -6.88 1.81 0.49
N ILE A 132 -5.92 1.93 1.40
CA ILE A 132 -6.05 2.72 2.63
C ILE A 132 -4.69 2.91 3.31
N GLY A 133 -4.52 4.03 3.99
CA GLY A 133 -3.43 4.29 4.93
C GLY A 133 -2.04 4.19 4.32
N HIS A 134 -1.07 3.79 5.12
CA HIS A 134 0.30 3.63 4.68
C HIS A 134 0.45 2.41 3.77
N ALA A 135 1.10 2.61 2.61
CA ALA A 135 1.25 1.57 1.60
C ALA A 135 1.95 0.33 2.15
N PRO A 136 1.63 -0.88 1.63
CA PRO A 136 2.31 -2.10 2.04
C PRO A 136 3.83 -2.07 1.86
N SER A 137 4.34 -1.28 0.90
CA SER A 137 5.77 -1.11 0.62
C SER A 137 6.45 -0.01 1.44
N SER A 138 5.74 0.73 2.30
CA SER A 138 6.26 1.95 2.97
C SER A 138 7.51 1.73 3.84
N ALA A 139 7.75 0.51 4.32
CA ALA A 139 8.90 0.17 5.18
C ALA A 139 9.79 -0.93 4.59
N THR A 140 9.59 -1.33 3.33
CA THR A 140 10.29 -2.44 2.69
C THR A 140 10.98 -2.01 1.40
N PRO A 141 11.97 -2.79 0.88
CA PRO A 141 12.68 -2.44 -0.35
C PRO A 141 11.76 -2.32 -1.56
N VAL A 142 12.07 -1.34 -2.43
CA VAL A 142 11.44 -1.13 -3.74
C VAL A 142 12.49 -1.19 -4.85
N ASP A 143 12.06 -1.34 -6.10
CA ASP A 143 12.94 -1.23 -7.26
C ASP A 143 13.38 0.23 -7.43
N TRP A 144 14.62 0.46 -7.87
CA TRP A 144 15.13 1.81 -8.03
C TRP A 144 16.27 1.91 -9.06
N CYS A 145 16.45 3.11 -9.62
CA CYS A 145 17.60 3.47 -10.44
C CYS A 145 17.83 4.99 -10.40
N VAL A 146 19.00 5.42 -10.87
CA VAL A 146 19.38 6.83 -10.95
C VAL A 146 19.74 7.22 -12.38
N HIS A 147 19.43 8.47 -12.75
CA HIS A 147 19.76 9.01 -14.06
C HIS A 147 20.32 10.43 -13.96
N THR A 148 21.24 10.77 -14.84
CA THR A 148 21.55 12.15 -15.20
C THR A 148 20.82 12.44 -16.52
N ASN A 149 19.92 13.39 -16.50
CA ASN A 149 19.07 13.73 -17.63
C ASN A 149 19.79 14.63 -18.65
N ALA A 150 19.26 14.73 -19.87
CA ALA A 150 19.85 15.55 -20.95
C ALA A 150 19.90 17.05 -20.62
N ASP A 151 19.05 17.55 -19.74
CA ASP A 151 19.03 18.92 -19.23
C ASP A 151 19.92 19.13 -17.99
N ALA A 152 20.82 18.19 -17.73
CA ALA A 152 21.74 18.17 -16.58
C ALA A 152 21.03 18.10 -15.21
N SER A 153 19.72 17.86 -15.15
CA SER A 153 19.05 17.48 -13.91
C SER A 153 19.39 16.04 -13.54
N VAL A 154 19.25 15.71 -12.26
CA VAL A 154 19.45 14.34 -11.76
C VAL A 154 18.16 13.78 -11.20
N SER A 155 17.96 12.48 -11.39
CA SER A 155 16.75 11.78 -10.97
C SER A 155 17.08 10.48 -10.24
N CYS A 156 16.28 10.19 -9.21
CA CYS A 156 16.16 8.86 -8.64
C CYS A 156 14.73 8.36 -8.89
N PHE A 157 14.60 7.24 -9.57
CA PHE A 157 13.35 6.54 -9.80
C PHE A 157 13.18 5.45 -8.77
N VAL A 158 12.00 5.35 -8.18
CA VAL A 158 11.59 4.27 -7.28
C VAL A 158 10.25 3.71 -7.75
N ALA A 159 10.07 2.39 -7.68
CA ALA A 159 8.87 1.74 -8.19
C ALA A 159 8.54 0.47 -7.42
N ALA A 160 7.24 0.12 -7.36
CA ALA A 160 6.78 -1.17 -6.88
C ALA A 160 5.43 -1.55 -7.51
N ASN A 161 5.11 -2.84 -7.44
CA ASN A 161 3.75 -3.33 -7.63
C ASN A 161 3.00 -3.30 -6.30
N GLU A 162 1.74 -2.87 -6.33
CA GLU A 162 0.82 -2.99 -5.20
C GLU A 162 -0.12 -4.18 -5.47
N TYR A 163 0.02 -5.25 -4.66
CA TYR A 163 -0.58 -6.55 -4.97
C TYR A 163 -2.03 -6.72 -4.52
N ILE A 164 -2.55 -5.88 -3.60
CA ILE A 164 -3.97 -5.92 -3.22
C ILE A 164 -4.84 -5.46 -4.39
N THR A 165 -4.41 -4.40 -5.07
CA THR A 165 -5.10 -3.82 -6.24
C THR A 165 -4.51 -4.27 -7.57
N ARG A 166 -3.34 -4.92 -7.57
CA ARG A 166 -2.59 -5.29 -8.77
C ARG A 166 -2.36 -4.08 -9.68
N THR A 167 -1.88 -3.00 -9.06
CA THR A 167 -1.47 -1.77 -9.73
C THR A 167 0.05 -1.63 -9.65
N ALA A 168 0.62 -0.81 -10.52
CA ALA A 168 2.05 -0.51 -10.49
C ALA A 168 2.26 1.00 -10.40
N TRP A 169 3.24 1.41 -9.60
CA TRP A 169 3.57 2.83 -9.46
C TRP A 169 5.08 3.06 -9.63
N GLN A 170 5.40 4.24 -10.13
CA GLN A 170 6.76 4.78 -10.20
C GLN A 170 6.74 6.24 -9.76
N VAL A 171 7.71 6.63 -8.94
CA VAL A 171 7.98 8.01 -8.56
C VAL A 171 9.40 8.36 -8.99
N GLU A 172 9.53 9.42 -9.78
CA GLU A 172 10.79 10.10 -10.06
C GLU A 172 10.96 11.24 -9.07
N VAL A 173 12.02 11.21 -8.28
CA VAL A 173 12.48 12.38 -7.52
C VAL A 173 13.55 13.07 -8.35
N ARG A 174 13.32 14.32 -8.75
CA ARG A 174 14.14 15.05 -9.70
C ARG A 174 14.63 16.38 -9.13
N LEU A 175 15.90 16.67 -9.36
CA LEU A 175 16.53 17.93 -8.97
C LEU A 175 17.25 18.57 -10.17
N ALA A 176 16.81 19.76 -10.55
CA ALA A 176 17.46 20.52 -11.61
C ALA A 176 18.73 21.25 -11.09
N PRO A 177 19.69 21.61 -11.99
CA PRO A 177 20.98 22.20 -11.60
C PRO A 177 20.88 23.45 -10.72
N ASP A 178 19.98 24.38 -11.08
CA ASP A 178 19.85 25.67 -10.41
C ASP A 178 18.59 25.83 -9.55
N ALA A 179 17.83 24.73 -9.40
CA ALA A 179 16.55 24.77 -8.68
C ALA A 179 16.75 24.94 -7.17
N ASP A 180 15.85 25.70 -6.56
CA ASP A 180 15.66 25.79 -5.10
C ASP A 180 14.45 24.96 -4.62
N ALA A 181 13.92 24.09 -5.48
CA ALA A 181 12.90 23.09 -5.19
C ALA A 181 13.24 21.80 -5.96
N PHE A 182 12.82 20.66 -5.42
CA PHE A 182 12.83 19.39 -6.13
C PHE A 182 11.41 18.98 -6.53
N GLU A 183 11.31 18.10 -7.50
CA GLU A 183 10.02 17.57 -7.95
C GLU A 183 9.86 16.09 -7.61
N THR A 184 8.64 15.68 -7.33
CA THR A 184 8.20 14.28 -7.39
C THR A 184 7.25 14.11 -8.56
N ARG A 185 7.61 13.27 -9.52
CA ARG A 185 6.80 12.95 -10.69
C ARG A 185 6.30 11.52 -10.57
N THR A 186 5.02 11.38 -10.34
CA THR A 186 4.37 10.09 -10.10
C THR A 186 3.70 9.59 -11.37
N THR A 187 3.88 8.30 -11.67
CA THR A 187 3.04 7.55 -12.61
C THR A 187 2.46 6.36 -11.88
N TRP A 188 1.14 6.28 -11.80
CA TRP A 188 0.42 5.17 -11.19
C TRP A 188 -0.50 4.52 -12.22
N MET A 189 -0.40 3.20 -12.39
CA MET A 189 -1.02 2.44 -13.47
C MET A 189 -1.89 1.33 -12.92
N ASN A 190 -3.12 1.23 -13.38
CA ASN A 190 -3.94 0.04 -13.18
C ASN A 190 -3.59 -1.02 -14.23
N THR A 191 -2.80 -2.02 -13.80
CA THR A 191 -2.32 -3.10 -14.67
C THR A 191 -3.23 -4.33 -14.70
N SER A 192 -4.35 -4.32 -13.97
CA SER A 192 -5.19 -5.50 -13.74
C SER A 192 -6.34 -5.70 -14.73
N ASN A 193 -6.61 -4.80 -15.63
CA ASN A 193 -7.75 -4.79 -16.54
C ASN A 193 -9.15 -4.86 -15.87
N LEU A 194 -9.24 -4.59 -14.57
CA LEU A 194 -10.47 -4.50 -13.81
C LEU A 194 -10.52 -3.16 -13.05
N PRO A 195 -11.72 -2.65 -12.73
CA PRO A 195 -11.85 -1.54 -11.80
C PRO A 195 -11.19 -1.88 -10.46
N GLN A 196 -10.35 -1.00 -9.97
CA GLN A 196 -9.64 -1.17 -8.71
C GLN A 196 -9.99 -0.06 -7.72
N PRO A 197 -9.79 -0.27 -6.41
CA PRO A 197 -9.78 0.81 -5.44
C PRO A 197 -8.78 1.90 -5.82
N TYR A 198 -9.12 3.13 -5.48
CA TYR A 198 -8.25 4.28 -5.67
C TYR A 198 -8.00 4.96 -4.34
N TYR A 199 -6.79 4.81 -3.81
CA TYR A 199 -6.33 5.55 -2.65
C TYR A 199 -4.84 5.87 -2.79
N HIS A 200 -4.55 7.15 -3.06
CA HIS A 200 -3.19 7.64 -3.24
C HIS A 200 -2.99 8.95 -2.50
N TRP A 201 -1.88 9.07 -1.82
CA TRP A 201 -1.44 10.29 -1.15
C TRP A 201 0.08 10.30 -0.92
N MET A 202 0.67 11.49 -0.95
CA MET A 202 2.00 11.76 -0.45
C MET A 202 1.89 12.23 0.99
N ASN A 203 2.74 11.70 1.88
CA ASN A 203 2.76 12.05 3.28
C ASN A 203 4.09 12.72 3.63
N ALA A 204 4.06 14.03 3.83
CA ALA A 204 5.25 14.81 4.16
C ALA A 204 5.25 15.21 5.64
N ALA A 205 6.40 15.05 6.29
CA ALA A 205 6.60 15.35 7.71
C ALA A 205 7.26 16.71 7.91
N TYR A 206 6.75 17.47 8.89
CA TYR A 206 7.25 18.81 9.26
C TYR A 206 7.42 18.94 10.76
N GLY A 207 8.59 19.39 11.23
CA GLY A 207 8.88 19.55 12.65
C GLY A 207 8.01 20.63 13.30
N VAL A 208 7.67 20.45 14.58
CA VAL A 208 6.79 21.38 15.32
C VAL A 208 7.54 22.34 16.25
N ARG A 209 8.86 22.20 16.39
CA ARG A 209 9.67 23.18 17.15
C ARG A 209 9.53 24.56 16.53
N GLY A 210 9.43 25.59 17.38
CA GLY A 210 9.21 26.97 16.91
C GLY A 210 7.76 27.32 16.62
N ASN A 211 6.81 26.46 17.03
CA ASN A 211 5.37 26.71 16.93
C ASN A 211 4.93 27.09 15.50
N PRO A 212 5.07 26.20 14.52
CA PRO A 212 4.80 26.52 13.13
C PRO A 212 3.35 26.89 12.87
N LYS A 213 3.17 27.74 11.83
CA LYS A 213 1.90 28.10 11.25
C LYS A 213 1.65 27.29 9.97
N LEU A 214 0.48 26.67 9.87
CA LEU A 214 0.00 25.99 8.68
C LEU A 214 -0.69 26.96 7.74
N VAL A 215 -0.33 26.97 6.48
CA VAL A 215 -0.96 27.83 5.46
C VAL A 215 -1.63 26.94 4.42
N PHE A 216 -2.96 26.91 4.43
CA PHE A 216 -3.77 26.11 3.53
C PHE A 216 -4.82 26.98 2.82
N PRO A 217 -4.96 26.87 1.51
CA PRO A 217 -6.00 27.56 0.74
C PRO A 217 -7.34 26.82 0.93
N GLY A 218 -8.07 27.19 1.96
CA GLY A 218 -9.37 26.60 2.26
C GLY A 218 -10.03 27.26 3.46
N THR A 219 -11.34 27.11 3.59
CA THR A 219 -12.14 27.74 4.67
C THR A 219 -12.97 26.73 5.46
N ALA A 220 -12.81 25.44 5.13
CA ALA A 220 -13.57 24.37 5.75
C ALA A 220 -12.69 23.11 5.90
N ALA A 221 -13.08 22.24 6.81
CA ALA A 221 -12.45 20.94 7.00
C ALA A 221 -13.50 19.86 7.31
N ILE A 222 -13.19 18.61 6.98
CA ILE A 222 -13.94 17.42 7.37
C ILE A 222 -13.05 16.49 8.17
N GLY A 223 -13.64 15.66 9.01
CA GLY A 223 -12.88 14.70 9.83
C GLY A 223 -12.14 13.65 9.00
N HIS A 224 -11.23 12.98 9.66
CA HIS A 224 -10.34 11.96 9.07
C HIS A 224 -11.10 10.82 8.38
N GLU A 225 -12.25 10.48 8.88
CA GLU A 225 -12.97 9.24 8.55
C GLU A 225 -14.25 9.48 7.75
N GLY A 226 -14.30 10.60 7.02
CA GLY A 226 -15.44 10.92 6.17
C GLY A 226 -16.68 11.36 6.95
N GLU A 227 -16.47 12.09 8.04
CA GLU A 227 -17.57 12.73 8.76
C GLU A 227 -18.37 13.60 7.80
N VAL A 228 -19.68 13.52 7.92
CA VAL A 228 -20.61 14.32 7.09
C VAL A 228 -20.51 15.79 7.46
N GLU A 229 -20.11 16.09 8.69
CA GLU A 229 -20.05 17.47 9.20
C GLU A 229 -18.85 18.23 8.63
N VAL A 230 -19.14 19.33 7.98
CA VAL A 230 -18.14 20.28 7.48
C VAL A 230 -17.93 21.36 8.53
N ARG A 231 -16.70 21.48 9.02
CA ARG A 231 -16.27 22.44 10.04
C ARG A 231 -15.56 23.64 9.42
N ARG A 232 -15.47 24.75 10.16
CA ARG A 232 -14.69 25.93 9.71
C ARG A 232 -13.19 25.68 9.83
N TRP A 233 -12.43 26.28 8.93
CA TRP A 233 -10.99 26.31 8.93
C TRP A 233 -10.49 27.73 8.59
N PRO A 234 -9.41 28.28 9.18
CA PRO A 234 -8.63 27.69 10.27
C PRO A 234 -9.24 27.90 11.67
N HIS A 235 -10.20 28.79 11.81
CA HIS A 235 -10.83 29.10 13.10
C HIS A 235 -12.01 28.15 13.35
N ASN A 236 -11.93 27.40 14.45
CA ASN A 236 -13.02 26.53 14.87
C ASN A 236 -14.23 27.33 15.43
N ALA A 237 -15.31 26.67 15.87
CA ALA A 237 -16.50 27.28 16.40
C ALA A 237 -16.26 28.17 17.64
N ARG A 238 -15.17 27.93 18.38
CA ARG A 238 -14.75 28.71 19.56
C ARG A 238 -13.80 29.87 19.23
N GLY A 239 -13.53 30.12 17.94
CA GLY A 239 -12.61 31.19 17.49
C GLY A 239 -11.14 30.84 17.62
N ARG A 240 -10.77 29.57 17.97
CA ARG A 240 -9.38 29.13 18.07
C ARG A 240 -8.80 28.92 16.67
N ASP A 241 -7.66 29.53 16.40
CA ASP A 241 -6.92 29.35 15.14
C ASP A 241 -6.11 28.04 15.16
N LEU A 242 -6.64 26.97 14.55
CA LEU A 242 -6.02 25.66 14.48
C LEU A 242 -4.86 25.59 13.49
N SER A 243 -4.63 26.64 12.68
CA SER A 243 -3.43 26.70 11.83
C SER A 243 -2.14 26.94 12.63
N VAL A 244 -2.21 27.39 13.87
CA VAL A 244 -1.07 27.56 14.77
C VAL A 244 -0.92 26.31 15.61
N TYR A 245 0.23 25.63 15.55
CA TYR A 245 0.41 24.33 16.20
C TYR A 245 0.09 24.33 17.69
N ALA A 246 0.58 25.33 18.45
CA ALA A 246 0.33 25.43 19.89
C ALA A 246 -1.15 25.59 20.28
N ASN A 247 -2.02 25.97 19.36
CA ASN A 247 -3.45 26.07 19.59
C ASN A 247 -4.18 24.70 19.54
N ASN A 248 -3.45 23.61 19.25
CA ASN A 248 -4.02 22.25 19.13
C ASN A 248 -3.88 21.46 20.44
N ALA A 249 -4.12 22.10 21.59
CA ALA A 249 -4.12 21.47 22.91
C ALA A 249 -5.50 20.85 23.21
N TYR A 250 -5.71 19.61 22.75
CA TYR A 250 -6.90 18.79 22.98
C TYR A 250 -6.53 17.32 23.12
N GLY A 251 -7.47 16.49 23.57
CA GLY A 251 -7.27 15.07 23.77
C GLY A 251 -7.01 14.28 22.49
N GLY A 252 -6.06 13.37 22.52
CA GLY A 252 -5.70 12.49 21.42
C GLY A 252 -4.92 13.16 20.29
N ASN A 253 -4.59 12.40 19.27
CA ASN A 253 -4.13 12.93 17.99
C ASN A 253 -5.31 13.52 17.20
N LYS A 254 -5.02 14.40 16.24
CA LYS A 254 -6.03 15.01 15.38
C LYS A 254 -5.66 14.87 13.93
N SER A 255 -6.64 14.45 13.13
CA SER A 255 -6.48 14.37 11.70
C SER A 255 -7.75 14.81 10.98
N TYR A 256 -7.59 15.63 9.94
CA TYR A 256 -8.71 16.15 9.15
C TYR A 256 -8.26 16.58 7.76
N HIS A 257 -9.22 16.57 6.83
CA HIS A 257 -9.00 17.06 5.48
C HIS A 257 -9.47 18.51 5.38
N VAL A 258 -8.57 19.40 4.96
CA VAL A 258 -8.95 20.78 4.60
C VAL A 258 -9.58 20.73 3.22
N LEU A 259 -10.81 21.22 3.12
CA LEU A 259 -11.52 21.30 1.85
C LEU A 259 -10.89 22.41 1.01
N PRO A 260 -10.46 22.09 -0.20
CA PRO A 260 -9.53 22.91 -0.94
C PRO A 260 -10.14 24.19 -1.45
N GLY A 261 -9.30 25.19 -1.59
CA GLY A 261 -9.38 26.14 -2.67
C GLY A 261 -8.88 25.53 -3.99
N ALA A 262 -9.04 26.25 -5.09
CA ALA A 262 -8.60 25.79 -6.41
C ALA A 262 -7.06 25.69 -6.58
N ASN A 263 -6.27 26.08 -5.59
CA ASN A 263 -4.81 25.97 -5.62
C ASN A 263 -4.33 24.61 -5.13
N GLY A 264 -3.45 24.00 -5.87
CA GLY A 264 -2.72 22.81 -5.44
C GLY A 264 -1.54 23.17 -4.51
N PHE A 265 -1.80 23.76 -3.33
CA PHE A 265 -0.78 24.35 -2.50
C PHE A 265 -1.05 24.11 -1.01
N TYR A 266 0.02 23.94 -0.23
CA TYR A 266 0.07 24.21 1.21
C TYR A 266 1.49 24.61 1.63
N ALA A 267 1.62 25.25 2.78
CA ALA A 267 2.93 25.58 3.35
C ALA A 267 2.94 25.47 4.88
N VAL A 268 4.14 25.40 5.41
CA VAL A 268 4.46 25.49 6.82
C VAL A 268 5.42 26.66 7.02
N TRP A 269 5.17 27.49 8.01
CA TRP A 269 6.02 28.62 8.37
C TRP A 269 6.44 28.54 9.84
N TRP A 270 7.75 28.60 10.09
CA TRP A 270 8.34 28.68 11.43
C TRP A 270 8.68 30.13 11.76
N PRO A 271 7.85 30.80 12.61
CA PRO A 271 7.99 32.25 12.88
C PRO A 271 9.31 32.63 13.51
N ASP A 272 9.81 31.81 14.45
CA ASP A 272 11.08 32.00 15.15
C ASP A 272 12.31 31.96 14.22
N ALA A 273 12.19 31.21 13.13
CA ALA A 273 13.24 31.03 12.15
C ALA A 273 13.15 31.98 10.95
N GLY A 274 12.02 32.67 10.77
CA GLY A 274 11.75 33.45 9.55
C GLY A 274 11.87 32.63 8.28
N TYR A 275 11.38 31.36 8.33
CA TYR A 275 11.64 30.34 7.33
C TYR A 275 10.44 29.39 7.24
N GLY A 276 10.24 28.80 6.06
CA GLY A 276 9.16 27.87 5.83
C GLY A 276 9.47 26.83 4.79
N SER A 277 8.48 26.01 4.50
CA SER A 277 8.47 24.99 3.46
C SER A 277 7.16 25.03 2.70
N PHE A 278 7.19 24.77 1.40
CA PHE A 278 6.00 24.67 0.58
C PHE A 278 5.89 23.33 -0.14
N HIS A 279 4.67 22.99 -0.47
CA HIS A 279 4.28 21.97 -1.43
C HIS A 279 3.35 22.59 -2.47
N ARG A 280 3.57 22.29 -3.76
CA ARG A 280 2.71 22.71 -4.87
C ARG A 280 2.48 21.54 -5.83
N ASN A 281 1.28 21.51 -6.41
CA ASN A 281 0.90 20.64 -7.53
C ASN A 281 -0.15 21.35 -8.40
N LEU A 282 -0.45 20.79 -9.56
CA LEU A 282 -1.57 21.28 -10.36
C LEU A 282 -2.90 21.04 -9.63
N PRO A 283 -3.78 22.04 -9.50
CA PRO A 283 -4.98 21.95 -8.68
C PRO A 283 -5.91 20.79 -9.01
N TYR A 284 -6.02 20.44 -10.29
CA TYR A 284 -6.89 19.37 -10.78
C TYR A 284 -6.30 17.95 -10.63
N GLU A 285 -5.02 17.85 -10.31
CA GLU A 285 -4.38 16.53 -10.11
C GLU A 285 -4.61 15.99 -8.71
N LYS A 286 -4.35 16.83 -7.71
CA LYS A 286 -4.48 16.48 -6.29
C LYS A 286 -5.16 17.60 -5.52
N PHE A 287 -6.42 17.46 -5.23
CA PHE A 287 -7.22 18.46 -4.53
C PHE A 287 -7.52 18.11 -3.07
N GLY A 288 -7.26 16.87 -2.63
CA GLY A 288 -7.36 16.47 -1.23
C GLY A 288 -6.12 16.93 -0.45
N ARG A 289 -6.36 17.57 0.69
CA ARG A 289 -5.32 18.02 1.62
C ARG A 289 -5.68 17.55 3.01
N LYS A 290 -4.76 16.85 3.66
CA LYS A 290 -4.96 16.30 4.98
C LYS A 290 -3.88 16.80 5.93
N ILE A 291 -4.28 17.07 7.16
CA ILE A 291 -3.41 17.38 8.27
C ILE A 291 -3.52 16.27 9.29
N TRP A 292 -2.39 15.82 9.82
CA TRP A 292 -2.33 14.98 11.00
C TRP A 292 -1.39 15.62 12.03
N LEU A 293 -1.87 15.75 13.25
CA LEU A 293 -1.16 16.35 14.39
C LEU A 293 -1.14 15.37 15.55
N TRP A 294 -0.04 15.27 16.26
CA TRP A 294 0.00 14.52 17.53
C TRP A 294 -0.84 15.19 18.61
N ALA A 295 -1.14 16.46 18.47
CA ALA A 295 -1.71 17.34 19.48
C ALA A 295 -0.82 17.48 20.72
N LEU A 296 -1.14 18.46 21.56
CA LEU A 296 -0.42 18.72 22.81
C LEU A 296 -1.11 17.99 23.98
N SER A 297 -1.20 16.67 23.85
CA SER A 297 -1.84 15.78 24.79
C SER A 297 -0.95 14.59 25.11
N ARG A 298 -1.24 13.88 26.19
CA ARG A 298 -0.54 12.63 26.51
C ARG A 298 -0.60 11.60 25.36
N GLN A 299 -1.77 11.39 24.77
CA GLN A 299 -1.94 10.47 23.65
C GLN A 299 -1.15 10.91 22.42
N GLY A 300 -0.93 12.21 22.24
CA GLY A 300 -0.02 12.71 21.22
C GLY A 300 1.45 12.53 21.60
N ALA A 301 1.81 12.73 22.88
CA ALA A 301 3.19 12.67 23.34
C ALA A 301 3.79 11.25 23.26
N ILE A 302 3.01 10.20 23.44
CA ILE A 302 3.51 8.82 23.29
C ILE A 302 4.11 8.54 21.92
N TRP A 303 3.65 9.25 20.89
CA TRP A 303 4.19 9.14 19.54
C TRP A 303 5.61 9.68 19.42
N GLU A 304 6.02 10.63 20.29
CA GLU A 304 7.40 11.09 20.34
C GLU A 304 8.34 9.97 20.75
N ASP A 305 8.03 9.28 21.84
CA ASP A 305 8.81 8.13 22.32
C ASP A 305 8.78 6.94 21.35
N LEU A 306 7.63 6.73 20.70
CA LEU A 306 7.50 5.67 19.72
C LEU A 306 8.36 5.90 18.48
N LEU A 307 8.42 7.12 17.95
CA LEU A 307 8.89 7.35 16.57
C LEU A 307 10.27 8.01 16.50
N THR A 308 10.75 8.68 17.55
CA THR A 308 12.00 9.44 17.55
C THR A 308 12.76 9.23 18.84
N ASP A 309 14.04 9.62 18.89
CA ASP A 309 14.82 9.66 20.12
C ASP A 309 14.99 11.11 20.61
N ALA A 310 15.43 12.01 19.74
CA ALA A 310 15.77 13.39 20.12
C ALA A 310 15.26 14.44 19.13
N ASP A 311 14.63 14.04 18.04
CA ASP A 311 14.20 14.97 16.98
C ASP A 311 12.88 15.68 17.30
N GLY A 312 12.15 15.19 18.32
CA GLY A 312 10.93 15.80 18.84
C GLY A 312 9.71 15.53 17.95
N GLN A 313 8.59 16.11 18.33
CA GLN A 313 7.33 15.97 17.60
C GLN A 313 7.39 16.55 16.19
N TYR A 314 6.55 16.00 15.33
CA TYR A 314 6.32 16.48 13.96
C TYR A 314 4.83 16.42 13.64
N MET A 315 4.44 16.97 12.52
CA MET A 315 3.11 16.87 11.94
C MET A 315 3.22 16.34 10.50
N GLU A 316 2.15 15.76 10.01
CA GLU A 316 2.06 15.25 8.65
C GLU A 316 1.11 16.09 7.83
N LEU A 317 1.60 16.57 6.68
CA LEU A 317 0.79 17.25 5.69
C LEU A 317 0.76 16.42 4.42
N GLN A 318 -0.44 16.18 3.92
CA GLN A 318 -0.66 15.19 2.89
C GLN A 318 -1.35 15.79 1.68
N SER A 319 -0.94 15.34 0.51
CA SER A 319 -1.59 15.65 -0.76
C SER A 319 -2.12 14.39 -1.40
N GLY A 320 -3.35 14.42 -1.87
CA GLY A 320 -4.01 13.29 -2.50
C GLY A 320 -5.20 13.73 -3.34
N ARG A 321 -5.96 12.77 -3.82
CA ARG A 321 -7.17 13.04 -4.61
C ARG A 321 -8.46 12.80 -3.83
N CYS A 322 -8.36 12.12 -2.69
CA CYS A 322 -9.50 11.82 -1.82
C CYS A 322 -9.60 12.81 -0.67
N PHE A 323 -10.81 13.04 -0.19
CA PHE A 323 -11.11 13.93 0.94
C PHE A 323 -11.29 13.20 2.26
N ASN A 324 -11.16 11.88 2.27
CA ASN A 324 -11.31 11.03 3.45
C ASN A 324 -10.52 9.73 3.26
N GLN A 325 -10.39 8.97 4.33
CA GLN A 325 -9.88 7.60 4.25
C GLN A 325 -11.04 6.58 4.13
N PRO A 326 -10.82 5.42 3.46
CA PRO A 326 -11.80 4.34 3.44
C PRO A 326 -12.13 3.83 4.84
N ARG A 327 -13.40 3.96 5.25
CA ARG A 327 -13.90 3.45 6.53
C ARG A 327 -15.37 3.05 6.44
N GLY A 328 -15.79 2.15 7.31
CA GLY A 328 -17.20 1.77 7.41
C GLY A 328 -18.12 2.98 7.61
N GLY A 329 -19.11 3.14 6.72
CA GLY A 329 -20.03 4.28 6.74
C GLY A 329 -19.81 5.37 5.69
N ASN A 330 -18.67 5.38 4.99
CA ASN A 330 -18.37 6.36 3.92
C ASN A 330 -19.39 6.37 2.79
N TRP A 331 -20.14 5.30 2.60
CA TRP A 331 -21.23 5.22 1.64
C TRP A 331 -22.37 6.24 1.91
N ARG A 332 -22.47 6.78 3.12
CA ARG A 332 -23.45 7.84 3.48
C ARG A 332 -22.96 9.25 3.18
N THR A 333 -21.64 9.45 2.97
CA THR A 333 -21.08 10.79 2.73
C THR A 333 -21.02 11.10 1.23
N PRO A 334 -21.06 12.39 0.82
CA PRO A 334 -20.87 12.77 -0.57
C PRO A 334 -19.42 12.58 -1.05
N PHE A 335 -18.45 12.42 -0.13
CA PHE A 335 -17.03 12.28 -0.42
C PHE A 335 -16.68 10.82 -0.74
N LYS A 336 -17.19 10.32 -1.89
CA LYS A 336 -16.94 8.95 -2.35
C LYS A 336 -15.51 8.77 -2.84
N HIS A 337 -14.97 7.57 -2.63
CA HIS A 337 -13.72 7.20 -3.28
C HIS A 337 -13.95 6.98 -4.79
N PRO A 338 -13.06 7.49 -5.66
CA PRO A 338 -13.13 7.18 -7.08
C PRO A 338 -12.75 5.72 -7.32
N THR A 339 -13.09 5.23 -8.52
CA THR A 339 -12.61 3.96 -9.03
C THR A 339 -11.38 4.20 -9.91
N PHE A 340 -10.34 3.40 -9.74
CA PHE A 340 -9.23 3.36 -10.67
C PHE A 340 -9.64 2.50 -11.86
N ALA A 341 -9.97 3.15 -12.97
CA ALA A 341 -10.52 2.49 -14.15
C ALA A 341 -9.55 1.47 -14.75
N PRO A 342 -10.04 0.42 -15.46
CA PRO A 342 -9.20 -0.57 -16.11
C PRO A 342 -8.20 0.07 -17.08
N GLY A 343 -6.93 -0.28 -16.96
CA GLY A 343 -5.86 0.24 -17.83
C GLY A 343 -5.60 1.74 -17.72
N ALA A 344 -6.19 2.43 -16.73
CA ALA A 344 -5.95 3.85 -16.51
C ALA A 344 -4.54 4.09 -15.98
N THR A 345 -3.99 5.26 -16.33
CA THR A 345 -2.74 5.77 -15.78
C THR A 345 -2.97 7.18 -15.27
N GLU A 346 -2.60 7.39 -14.03
CA GLU A 346 -2.59 8.71 -13.39
C GLU A 346 -1.16 9.24 -13.36
N ARG A 347 -1.01 10.53 -13.63
CA ARG A 347 0.27 11.24 -13.54
C ARG A 347 0.10 12.47 -12.67
N PHE A 348 1.07 12.70 -11.78
CA PHE A 348 1.09 13.83 -10.87
C PHE A 348 2.48 14.44 -10.84
N VAL A 349 2.56 15.77 -10.79
CA VAL A 349 3.81 16.49 -10.57
C VAL A 349 3.64 17.36 -9.33
N GLU A 350 4.54 17.18 -8.37
CA GLU A 350 4.56 17.94 -7.13
C GLU A 350 5.93 18.57 -6.93
N SER A 351 5.93 19.81 -6.43
CA SER A 351 7.14 20.59 -6.17
C SER A 351 7.26 20.84 -4.67
N TRP A 352 8.47 20.67 -4.13
CA TRP A 352 8.79 20.75 -2.70
C TRP A 352 10.00 21.64 -2.51
N GLY A 353 9.89 22.67 -1.68
CA GLY A 353 10.99 23.59 -1.49
C GLY A 353 10.87 24.48 -0.25
N PRO A 354 11.93 25.22 0.07
CA PRO A 354 11.93 26.18 1.16
C PRO A 354 11.16 27.47 0.81
N VAL A 355 10.67 28.14 1.83
CA VAL A 355 10.02 29.46 1.77
C VAL A 355 10.82 30.44 2.62
N ARG A 356 11.01 31.65 2.10
CA ARG A 356 11.77 32.72 2.78
C ARG A 356 10.94 34.00 3.02
N ASP A 357 9.71 34.05 2.51
CA ASP A 357 8.76 35.15 2.75
C ASP A 357 7.35 34.62 3.04
N LEU A 358 6.86 34.87 4.25
CA LEU A 358 5.51 34.49 4.65
C LEU A 358 4.42 35.18 3.80
N LYS A 359 4.68 36.44 3.38
CA LYS A 359 3.68 37.22 2.63
C LYS A 359 3.37 36.60 1.27
N GLU A 360 4.38 36.00 0.60
CA GLU A 360 4.19 35.31 -0.68
C GLU A 360 3.24 34.12 -0.53
N ILE A 361 3.46 33.28 0.48
CA ILE A 361 2.60 32.09 0.69
C ILE A 361 1.20 32.47 1.19
N GLU A 362 1.06 33.52 2.02
CA GLU A 362 -0.25 34.01 2.43
C GLU A 362 -1.02 34.64 1.24
N ALA A 363 -0.33 35.33 0.34
CA ALA A 363 -0.94 35.89 -0.87
C ALA A 363 -1.43 34.76 -1.80
N GLU A 364 -0.61 33.71 -1.99
CA GLU A 364 -0.99 32.55 -2.77
C GLU A 364 -2.20 31.81 -2.17
N ALA A 365 -2.24 31.63 -0.85
CA ALA A 365 -3.36 31.02 -0.15
C ALA A 365 -4.66 31.81 -0.28
N LYS A 366 -4.58 33.15 -0.23
CA LYS A 366 -5.74 34.05 -0.39
C LYS A 366 -6.28 34.10 -1.82
N ALA A 367 -5.42 33.89 -2.82
CA ALA A 367 -5.82 33.84 -4.24
C ALA A 367 -6.65 32.58 -4.60
N ALA A 368 -6.74 31.63 -3.68
CA ALA A 368 -7.46 30.40 -3.91
C ALA A 368 -8.97 30.62 -4.07
N GLN A 369 -9.55 30.04 -5.12
CA GLN A 369 -11.01 30.01 -5.31
C GLN A 369 -11.58 28.77 -4.60
N PRO A 370 -12.79 28.86 -3.99
CA PRO A 370 -13.45 27.71 -3.44
C PRO A 370 -13.70 26.64 -4.52
N ALA A 371 -13.28 25.40 -4.27
CA ALA A 371 -13.61 24.30 -5.15
C ALA A 371 -15.07 23.86 -4.96
N ALA A 372 -15.67 23.34 -6.03
CA ALA A 372 -16.99 22.73 -5.96
C ALA A 372 -16.95 21.51 -5.02
N ARG A 373 -17.98 21.37 -4.20
CA ARG A 373 -18.13 20.21 -3.29
C ARG A 373 -19.09 19.20 -3.90
N PRO A 374 -18.90 17.89 -3.62
CA PRO A 374 -19.92 16.90 -3.95
C PRO A 374 -21.25 17.22 -3.27
N VAL A 375 -22.35 16.89 -3.94
CA VAL A 375 -23.70 17.11 -3.44
C VAL A 375 -24.12 15.96 -2.53
N ASP A 376 -24.69 16.27 -1.38
CA ASP A 376 -25.23 15.28 -0.47
C ASP A 376 -26.44 14.53 -1.06
N ALA A 377 -26.76 13.38 -0.48
CA ALA A 377 -27.99 12.68 -0.77
C ALA A 377 -29.19 13.57 -0.42
N PRO A 378 -30.29 13.50 -1.20
CA PRO A 378 -31.49 14.26 -0.88
C PRO A 378 -32.00 13.98 0.54
N ALA A 379 -32.57 14.98 1.19
CA ALA A 379 -33.23 14.81 2.48
C ALA A 379 -34.28 13.69 2.41
N GLY A 380 -34.22 12.75 3.37
CA GLY A 380 -35.12 11.60 3.40
C GLY A 380 -34.77 10.46 2.42
N PHE A 381 -33.57 10.46 1.84
CA PHE A 381 -33.12 9.37 0.98
C PHE A 381 -33.18 8.02 1.71
N ASP A 382 -33.90 7.06 1.13
CA ASP A 382 -34.02 5.71 1.69
C ASP A 382 -32.76 4.86 1.39
N TRP A 383 -31.84 4.81 2.34
CA TRP A 383 -30.65 3.97 2.29
C TRP A 383 -30.95 2.45 2.34
N GLY A 384 -32.18 2.06 2.71
CA GLY A 384 -32.66 0.69 2.66
C GLY A 384 -33.28 0.29 1.32
N SER A 385 -33.49 1.24 0.39
CA SER A 385 -33.98 0.96 -0.97
C SER A 385 -32.99 0.11 -1.77
N ALA A 386 -33.44 -0.45 -2.90
CA ALA A 386 -32.56 -1.16 -3.82
C ALA A 386 -31.38 -0.29 -4.27
N TRP A 387 -31.65 0.99 -4.57
CA TRP A 387 -30.62 1.95 -4.95
C TRP A 387 -29.66 2.30 -3.80
N GLY A 388 -30.18 2.51 -2.59
CA GLY A 388 -29.34 2.76 -1.40
C GLY A 388 -28.42 1.60 -1.07
N LEU A 389 -28.92 0.37 -1.18
CA LEU A 389 -28.12 -0.86 -0.99
C LEU A 389 -27.08 -1.02 -2.11
N TYR A 390 -27.40 -0.65 -3.36
CA TYR A 390 -26.40 -0.63 -4.46
C TYR A 390 -25.28 0.36 -4.15
N VAL A 391 -25.58 1.61 -3.79
CA VAL A 391 -24.56 2.63 -3.45
C VAL A 391 -23.65 2.15 -2.32
N ARG A 392 -24.23 1.52 -1.29
CA ARG A 392 -23.47 0.92 -0.19
C ARG A 392 -22.55 -0.20 -0.69
N GLY A 393 -23.08 -1.07 -1.54
CA GLY A 393 -22.34 -2.21 -2.07
C GLY A 393 -21.18 -1.79 -2.98
N GLU A 394 -21.44 -0.85 -3.88
CA GLU A 394 -20.43 -0.27 -4.76
C GLU A 394 -19.29 0.39 -3.97
N GLN A 395 -19.62 1.25 -2.99
CA GLN A 395 -18.61 1.92 -2.17
C GLN A 395 -17.79 0.91 -1.36
N ALA A 396 -18.42 -0.12 -0.80
CA ALA A 396 -17.70 -1.17 -0.07
C ALA A 396 -16.70 -1.93 -0.97
N LEU A 397 -17.09 -2.23 -2.23
CA LEU A 397 -16.17 -2.85 -3.20
C LEU A 397 -14.99 -1.93 -3.57
N ARG A 398 -15.22 -0.62 -3.68
CA ARG A 398 -14.16 0.39 -3.90
C ARG A 398 -13.19 0.47 -2.73
N GLU A 399 -13.63 0.11 -1.54
CA GLU A 399 -12.82 0.09 -0.31
C GLU A 399 -12.25 -1.29 0.04
N ARG A 400 -12.42 -2.30 -0.84
CA ARG A 400 -12.03 -3.71 -0.60
C ARG A 400 -12.73 -4.36 0.61
N ASP A 401 -13.90 -3.87 0.99
CA ASP A 401 -14.81 -4.61 1.87
C ASP A 401 -15.71 -5.49 1.01
N ASP A 402 -15.12 -6.52 0.44
CA ASP A 402 -15.76 -7.38 -0.58
C ASP A 402 -16.95 -8.14 -0.01
N ARG A 403 -16.92 -8.55 1.28
CA ARG A 403 -18.04 -9.25 1.93
C ARG A 403 -19.25 -8.35 2.08
N LEU A 404 -19.06 -7.15 2.62
CA LEU A 404 -20.12 -6.14 2.74
C LEU A 404 -20.64 -5.74 1.38
N GLY A 405 -19.75 -5.52 0.41
CA GLY A 405 -20.08 -5.16 -0.96
C GLY A 405 -21.00 -6.18 -1.62
N ALA A 406 -20.57 -7.44 -1.68
CA ALA A 406 -21.36 -8.51 -2.29
C ALA A 406 -22.69 -8.75 -1.58
N ALA A 407 -22.72 -8.71 -0.24
CA ALA A 407 -23.95 -8.86 0.53
C ALA A 407 -24.96 -7.73 0.24
N SER A 408 -24.49 -6.48 0.19
CA SER A 408 -25.33 -5.31 -0.11
C SER A 408 -25.88 -5.35 -1.52
N LEU A 409 -25.08 -5.73 -2.53
CA LEU A 409 -25.52 -5.88 -3.91
C LEU A 409 -26.56 -6.99 -4.07
N ARG A 410 -26.35 -8.15 -3.42
CA ARG A 410 -27.36 -9.23 -3.43
C ARG A 410 -28.67 -8.80 -2.76
N ALA A 411 -28.61 -8.04 -1.66
CA ALA A 411 -29.79 -7.48 -1.02
C ALA A 411 -30.51 -6.44 -1.92
N ALA A 412 -29.74 -5.62 -2.67
CA ALA A 412 -30.31 -4.72 -3.67
C ALA A 412 -31.08 -5.49 -4.76
N LEU A 413 -30.47 -6.55 -5.30
CA LEU A 413 -31.08 -7.40 -6.33
C LEU A 413 -32.27 -8.25 -5.82
N ALA A 414 -32.33 -8.52 -4.52
CA ALA A 414 -33.52 -9.15 -3.90
C ALA A 414 -34.72 -8.19 -3.87
N LYS A 415 -34.50 -6.87 -3.86
CA LYS A 415 -35.54 -5.84 -3.93
C LYS A 415 -35.86 -5.43 -5.38
N ASP A 416 -34.88 -5.38 -6.25
CA ASP A 416 -35.02 -5.10 -7.68
C ASP A 416 -34.10 -6.01 -8.48
N ALA A 417 -34.63 -7.10 -8.99
CA ALA A 417 -33.88 -8.11 -9.73
C ALA A 417 -33.31 -7.61 -11.08
N CYS A 418 -33.80 -6.46 -11.58
CA CYS A 418 -33.40 -5.82 -12.82
C CYS A 418 -32.52 -4.59 -12.63
N LEU A 419 -32.09 -4.29 -11.41
CA LEU A 419 -31.20 -3.15 -11.14
C LEU A 419 -29.84 -3.37 -11.83
N SER A 420 -29.72 -2.88 -13.09
CA SER A 420 -28.56 -3.11 -13.96
C SER A 420 -27.23 -2.75 -13.32
N PRO A 421 -27.04 -1.56 -12.66
CA PRO A 421 -25.76 -1.24 -12.02
C PRO A 421 -25.35 -2.24 -10.93
N ALA A 422 -26.30 -2.79 -10.17
CA ALA A 422 -26.01 -3.79 -9.14
C ALA A 422 -25.61 -5.14 -9.76
N LEU A 423 -26.25 -5.53 -10.88
CA LEU A 423 -25.87 -6.72 -11.66
C LEU A 423 -24.44 -6.60 -12.20
N THR A 424 -24.12 -5.45 -12.79
CA THR A 424 -22.79 -5.19 -13.38
C THR A 424 -21.70 -5.15 -12.31
N CYS A 425 -21.90 -4.44 -11.20
CA CYS A 425 -20.99 -4.43 -10.05
C CYS A 425 -20.74 -5.84 -9.49
N LEU A 426 -21.81 -6.64 -9.35
CA LEU A 426 -21.69 -8.01 -8.85
C LEU A 426 -20.98 -8.91 -9.86
N ALA A 427 -21.19 -8.70 -11.17
CA ALA A 427 -20.46 -9.40 -12.24
C ALA A 427 -18.95 -9.11 -12.15
N GLY A 428 -18.54 -7.86 -11.95
CA GLY A 428 -17.15 -7.47 -11.75
C GLY A 428 -16.52 -8.12 -10.50
N TYR A 429 -17.27 -8.18 -9.40
CA TYR A 429 -16.84 -8.91 -8.20
C TYR A 429 -16.64 -10.41 -8.47
N GLU A 430 -17.59 -11.09 -9.10
CA GLU A 430 -17.48 -12.54 -9.43
C GLU A 430 -16.34 -12.80 -10.42
N PHE A 431 -16.12 -11.91 -11.40
CA PHE A 431 -15.00 -12.01 -12.33
C PHE A 431 -13.65 -11.92 -11.58
N ARG A 432 -13.51 -10.97 -10.64
CA ARG A 432 -12.27 -10.78 -9.89
C ARG A 432 -11.89 -12.00 -9.06
N ARG A 433 -12.87 -12.76 -8.57
CA ARG A 433 -12.64 -13.99 -7.80
C ARG A 433 -12.54 -15.26 -8.68
N GLY A 434 -12.54 -15.13 -10.02
CA GLY A 434 -12.42 -16.24 -10.96
C GLY A 434 -13.73 -16.97 -11.26
N GLY A 435 -14.87 -16.45 -10.82
CA GLY A 435 -16.21 -16.98 -11.09
C GLY A 435 -16.74 -16.54 -12.46
N TYR A 436 -16.03 -16.87 -13.56
CA TYR A 436 -16.30 -16.33 -14.89
C TYR A 436 -17.69 -16.64 -15.43
N ASP A 437 -18.20 -17.85 -15.21
CA ASP A 437 -19.55 -18.24 -15.66
C ASP A 437 -20.63 -17.43 -14.96
N THR A 438 -20.50 -17.24 -13.63
CA THR A 438 -21.41 -16.41 -12.85
C THR A 438 -21.32 -14.93 -13.27
N ALA A 439 -20.10 -14.43 -13.52
CA ALA A 439 -19.87 -13.08 -14.00
C ALA A 439 -20.57 -12.86 -15.36
N ARG A 440 -20.42 -13.78 -16.30
CA ARG A 440 -21.11 -13.73 -17.62
C ARG A 440 -22.62 -13.77 -17.47
N ALA A 441 -23.14 -14.63 -16.61
CA ALA A 441 -24.59 -14.71 -16.38
C ALA A 441 -25.17 -13.40 -15.82
N LEU A 442 -24.49 -12.78 -14.87
CA LEU A 442 -24.87 -11.49 -14.29
C LEU A 442 -24.76 -10.35 -15.33
N ALA A 443 -23.65 -10.28 -16.07
CA ALA A 443 -23.46 -9.30 -17.13
C ALA A 443 -24.55 -9.40 -18.20
N ARG A 444 -24.90 -10.61 -18.65
CA ARG A 444 -25.98 -10.83 -19.63
C ARG A 444 -27.36 -10.44 -19.09
N ARG A 445 -27.61 -10.61 -17.79
CA ARG A 445 -28.83 -10.08 -17.18
C ARG A 445 -28.85 -8.55 -17.22
N ALA A 446 -27.74 -7.89 -16.94
CA ALA A 446 -27.64 -6.43 -17.07
C ALA A 446 -27.85 -5.98 -18.52
N LEU A 447 -27.26 -6.69 -19.50
CA LEU A 447 -27.42 -6.43 -20.93
C LEU A 447 -28.83 -6.69 -21.45
N ALA A 448 -29.62 -7.54 -20.82
CA ALA A 448 -31.04 -7.70 -21.12
C ALA A 448 -31.87 -6.47 -20.75
N VAL A 449 -31.39 -5.67 -19.79
CA VAL A 449 -32.00 -4.38 -19.41
C VAL A 449 -31.45 -3.24 -20.28
N ASN A 450 -30.13 -3.21 -20.50
CA ASN A 450 -29.45 -2.20 -21.30
C ASN A 450 -28.34 -2.85 -22.14
N ALA A 451 -28.61 -3.15 -23.41
CA ALA A 451 -27.70 -3.81 -24.34
C ALA A 451 -26.39 -3.00 -24.58
N TYR A 452 -26.40 -1.71 -24.31
CA TYR A 452 -25.25 -0.81 -24.44
C TYR A 452 -24.55 -0.48 -23.11
N ASP A 453 -24.87 -1.18 -22.02
CA ASP A 453 -24.09 -1.06 -20.78
C ASP A 453 -22.64 -1.44 -21.07
N ALA A 454 -21.76 -0.42 -20.98
CA ALA A 454 -20.37 -0.57 -21.42
C ALA A 454 -19.56 -1.51 -20.50
N GLU A 455 -19.77 -1.44 -19.19
CA GLU A 455 -19.07 -2.28 -18.24
C GLU A 455 -19.56 -3.74 -18.32
N ALA A 456 -20.87 -3.95 -18.47
CA ALA A 456 -21.43 -5.29 -18.66
C ALA A 456 -20.93 -5.95 -19.96
N ASN A 457 -20.87 -5.22 -21.09
CA ASN A 457 -20.26 -5.69 -22.33
C ASN A 457 -18.76 -5.97 -22.16
N TYR A 458 -18.04 -5.10 -21.44
CA TYR A 458 -16.63 -5.30 -21.15
C TYR A 458 -16.38 -6.59 -20.36
N LEU A 459 -17.16 -6.85 -19.31
CA LEU A 459 -17.03 -8.03 -18.45
C LEU A 459 -17.42 -9.33 -19.20
N ASP A 460 -18.51 -9.34 -20.00
CA ASP A 460 -18.88 -10.52 -20.83
C ASP A 460 -17.81 -10.77 -21.90
N GLY A 461 -17.30 -9.71 -22.56
CA GLY A 461 -16.22 -9.80 -23.53
C GLY A 461 -14.89 -10.26 -22.93
N PHE A 462 -14.53 -9.78 -21.74
CA PHE A 462 -13.31 -10.23 -21.06
C PHE A 462 -13.43 -11.70 -20.61
N ALA A 463 -14.59 -12.12 -20.10
CA ALA A 463 -14.80 -13.52 -19.76
C ALA A 463 -14.79 -14.44 -21.00
N ALA A 464 -15.30 -13.99 -22.16
CA ALA A 464 -15.16 -14.69 -23.42
C ALA A 464 -13.70 -14.79 -23.86
N PHE A 465 -12.90 -13.71 -23.69
CA PHE A 465 -11.46 -13.74 -23.96
C PHE A 465 -10.72 -14.79 -23.09
N VAL A 466 -11.01 -14.85 -21.80
CA VAL A 466 -10.44 -15.87 -20.88
C VAL A 466 -10.84 -17.28 -21.32
N ALA A 467 -12.07 -17.46 -21.79
CA ALA A 467 -12.58 -18.73 -22.33
C ALA A 467 -12.05 -19.07 -23.74
N ARG A 468 -11.21 -18.20 -24.36
CA ARG A 468 -10.70 -18.33 -25.73
C ARG A 468 -11.76 -18.22 -26.81
N ASP A 469 -12.94 -17.72 -26.52
CA ASP A 469 -13.98 -17.36 -27.48
C ASP A 469 -13.71 -15.94 -28.01
N PHE A 470 -12.69 -15.81 -28.86
CA PHE A 470 -12.23 -14.51 -29.34
C PHE A 470 -13.21 -13.80 -30.25
N ALA A 471 -14.09 -14.51 -30.94
CA ALA A 471 -15.15 -13.91 -31.76
C ALA A 471 -16.15 -13.15 -30.89
N THR A 472 -16.72 -13.83 -29.89
CA THR A 472 -17.63 -13.17 -28.90
C THR A 472 -16.89 -12.10 -28.11
N ALA A 473 -15.63 -12.32 -27.73
CA ALA A 473 -14.83 -11.32 -27.01
C ALA A 473 -14.75 -10.01 -27.82
N ARG A 474 -14.34 -10.06 -29.07
CA ARG A 474 -14.21 -8.88 -29.95
C ARG A 474 -15.54 -8.18 -30.21
N GLU A 475 -16.63 -8.94 -30.37
CA GLU A 475 -17.98 -8.37 -30.52
C GLU A 475 -18.37 -7.53 -29.28
N ARG A 476 -18.31 -8.13 -28.09
CA ARG A 476 -18.69 -7.49 -26.83
C ARG A 476 -17.78 -6.31 -26.49
N LEU A 477 -16.46 -6.49 -26.61
CA LEU A 477 -15.48 -5.44 -26.40
C LEU A 477 -15.64 -4.28 -27.41
N GLY A 478 -16.07 -4.58 -28.67
CA GLY A 478 -16.40 -3.56 -29.65
C GLY A 478 -17.55 -2.66 -29.18
N VAL A 479 -18.60 -3.23 -28.57
CA VAL A 479 -19.71 -2.46 -27.98
C VAL A 479 -19.21 -1.67 -26.76
N ALA A 480 -18.45 -2.27 -25.86
CA ALA A 480 -17.86 -1.59 -24.70
C ALA A 480 -17.02 -0.38 -25.12
N ALA A 481 -16.26 -0.48 -26.21
CA ALA A 481 -15.40 0.58 -26.74
C ALA A 481 -16.14 1.83 -27.25
N LEU A 482 -17.44 1.77 -27.41
CA LEU A 482 -18.28 2.93 -27.75
C LEU A 482 -18.27 3.96 -26.60
N ALA A 483 -18.18 3.51 -25.35
CA ALA A 483 -18.08 4.38 -24.20
C ALA A 483 -16.62 4.82 -23.98
N PRO A 484 -16.36 6.15 -23.79
CA PRO A 484 -14.99 6.66 -23.60
C PRO A 484 -14.23 5.99 -22.45
N ALA A 485 -14.91 5.68 -21.34
CA ALA A 485 -14.30 5.06 -20.16
C ALA A 485 -13.77 3.64 -20.42
N PHE A 486 -14.39 2.89 -21.32
CA PHE A 486 -14.02 1.51 -21.66
C PHE A 486 -13.33 1.38 -23.01
N ARG A 487 -13.18 2.46 -23.80
CA ARG A 487 -12.61 2.40 -25.15
C ARG A 487 -11.18 1.84 -25.14
N ALA A 488 -10.29 2.42 -24.37
CA ALA A 488 -8.91 1.97 -24.32
C ALA A 488 -8.76 0.53 -23.77
N PRO A 489 -9.32 0.17 -22.60
CA PRO A 489 -9.16 -1.18 -22.07
C PRO A 489 -9.83 -2.25 -22.94
N ALA A 490 -10.96 -1.96 -23.57
CA ALA A 490 -11.61 -2.90 -24.47
C ALA A 490 -10.76 -3.17 -25.73
N LEU A 491 -10.23 -2.11 -26.36
CA LEU A 491 -9.36 -2.25 -27.52
C LEU A 491 -8.01 -2.91 -27.18
N ALA A 492 -7.51 -2.73 -25.96
CA ALA A 492 -6.32 -3.44 -25.48
C ALA A 492 -6.57 -4.95 -25.36
N LEU A 493 -7.71 -5.38 -24.83
CA LEU A 493 -8.10 -6.79 -24.81
C LEU A 493 -8.34 -7.35 -26.24
N VAL A 494 -8.89 -6.55 -27.17
CA VAL A 494 -8.97 -6.91 -28.59
C VAL A 494 -7.56 -7.13 -29.16
N ALA A 495 -6.59 -6.25 -28.87
CA ALA A 495 -5.20 -6.45 -29.29
C ALA A 495 -4.62 -7.76 -28.75
N ARG A 496 -4.86 -8.08 -27.49
CA ARG A 496 -4.43 -9.36 -26.87
C ARG A 496 -5.10 -10.56 -27.53
N SER A 497 -6.36 -10.45 -27.96
CA SER A 497 -7.04 -11.55 -28.66
C SER A 497 -6.36 -11.88 -30.01
N TYR A 498 -5.91 -10.85 -30.73
CA TYR A 498 -5.14 -11.03 -31.95
C TYR A 498 -3.72 -11.59 -31.70
N LEU A 499 -3.05 -11.16 -30.62
CA LEU A 499 -1.79 -11.78 -30.19
C LEU A 499 -1.96 -13.28 -29.92
N ALA A 500 -3.06 -13.67 -29.28
CA ALA A 500 -3.36 -15.06 -28.99
C ALA A 500 -3.60 -15.92 -30.24
N GLU A 501 -4.04 -15.31 -31.35
CA GLU A 501 -4.23 -15.94 -32.68
C GLU A 501 -2.97 -15.82 -33.56
N GLY A 502 -1.92 -15.10 -33.10
CA GLY A 502 -0.68 -14.89 -33.86
C GLY A 502 -0.75 -13.77 -34.89
N ASP A 503 -1.83 -12.98 -34.94
CA ASP A 503 -1.99 -11.85 -35.84
C ASP A 503 -1.38 -10.57 -35.22
N ALA A 504 -0.06 -10.41 -35.38
CA ALA A 504 0.67 -9.25 -34.87
C ALA A 504 0.24 -7.93 -35.51
N ALA A 505 -0.18 -7.93 -36.78
CA ALA A 505 -0.60 -6.73 -37.51
C ALA A 505 -1.93 -6.19 -36.97
N ALA A 506 -2.95 -7.05 -36.82
CA ALA A 506 -4.22 -6.68 -36.22
C ALA A 506 -4.07 -6.31 -34.73
N ALA A 507 -3.19 -7.00 -33.99
CA ALA A 507 -2.87 -6.68 -32.60
C ALA A 507 -2.27 -5.28 -32.47
N ASN A 508 -1.29 -4.93 -33.33
CA ASN A 508 -0.70 -3.60 -33.35
C ASN A 508 -1.74 -2.53 -33.66
N ALA A 509 -2.58 -2.74 -34.68
CA ALA A 509 -3.61 -1.79 -35.08
C ALA A 509 -4.64 -1.54 -33.95
N ALA A 510 -5.04 -2.59 -33.23
CA ALA A 510 -5.95 -2.46 -32.08
C ALA A 510 -5.27 -1.74 -30.89
N ALA A 511 -4.00 -2.05 -30.61
CA ALA A 511 -3.22 -1.40 -29.56
C ALA A 511 -3.02 0.10 -29.85
N GLU A 512 -2.72 0.49 -31.10
CA GLU A 512 -2.61 1.90 -31.52
C GLU A 512 -3.93 2.65 -31.29
N LYS A 513 -5.08 2.05 -31.63
CA LYS A 513 -6.39 2.64 -31.35
C LYS A 513 -6.66 2.79 -29.86
N ALA A 514 -6.24 1.82 -29.04
CA ALA A 514 -6.33 1.92 -27.59
C ALA A 514 -5.48 3.06 -27.04
N LEU A 515 -4.23 3.21 -27.51
CA LEU A 515 -3.31 4.26 -27.10
C LEU A 515 -3.72 5.65 -27.60
N ALA A 516 -4.41 5.74 -28.73
CA ALA A 516 -5.02 6.99 -29.19
C ALA A 516 -6.14 7.47 -28.25
N ALA A 517 -6.82 6.55 -27.57
CA ALA A 517 -7.84 6.87 -26.57
C ALA A 517 -7.24 7.12 -25.16
N ASN A 518 -6.18 6.42 -24.81
CA ASN A 518 -5.44 6.58 -23.56
C ASN A 518 -3.98 6.12 -23.77
N ASP A 519 -3.07 7.06 -23.96
CA ASP A 519 -1.65 6.83 -24.22
C ASP A 519 -0.93 6.11 -23.07
N GLY A 520 -1.46 6.23 -21.85
CA GLY A 520 -1.00 5.55 -20.65
C GLY A 520 -1.51 4.12 -20.47
N ASN A 521 -2.40 3.60 -21.36
CA ASN A 521 -2.96 2.27 -21.19
C ASN A 521 -1.86 1.19 -21.20
N TRP A 522 -1.63 0.59 -20.03
CA TRP A 522 -0.56 -0.38 -19.79
C TRP A 522 -0.66 -1.60 -20.72
N ASP A 523 -1.84 -2.17 -20.80
CA ASP A 523 -2.11 -3.40 -21.56
C ASP A 523 -1.86 -3.19 -23.05
N ALA A 524 -2.32 -2.05 -23.58
CA ALA A 524 -2.07 -1.66 -24.97
C ALA A 524 -0.59 -1.38 -25.25
N ARG A 525 0.12 -0.72 -24.31
CA ARG A 525 1.57 -0.49 -24.44
C ARG A 525 2.32 -1.82 -24.54
N LEU A 526 2.02 -2.79 -23.66
CA LEU A 526 2.66 -4.10 -23.66
C LEU A 526 2.25 -4.93 -24.90
N ALA A 527 0.98 -4.93 -25.30
CA ALA A 527 0.53 -5.62 -26.49
C ALA A 527 1.24 -5.08 -27.76
N ARG A 528 1.45 -3.75 -27.84
CA ARG A 528 2.19 -3.12 -28.95
C ARG A 528 3.67 -3.52 -28.96
N LEU A 529 4.31 -3.66 -27.80
CA LEU A 529 5.69 -4.16 -27.72
C LEU A 529 5.78 -5.60 -28.25
N VAL A 530 4.90 -6.47 -27.77
CA VAL A 530 4.86 -7.88 -28.19
C VAL A 530 4.57 -8.01 -29.70
N ALA A 531 3.64 -7.22 -30.22
CA ALA A 531 3.33 -7.21 -31.65
C ALA A 531 4.50 -6.73 -32.55
N ALA A 532 5.46 -5.99 -32.00
CA ALA A 532 6.64 -5.50 -32.72
C ALA A 532 7.80 -6.51 -32.75
N ARG A 533 7.68 -7.67 -32.13
CA ARG A 533 8.74 -8.71 -32.09
C ARG A 533 9.19 -9.08 -33.49
N GLY A 534 10.49 -9.23 -33.68
CA GLY A 534 11.09 -9.58 -34.97
C GLY A 534 11.11 -8.42 -36.01
N THR A 535 10.68 -7.22 -35.63
CA THR A 535 10.74 -6.03 -36.49
C THR A 535 11.85 -5.08 -36.03
N PRO A 536 12.37 -4.18 -36.91
CA PRO A 536 13.32 -3.14 -36.52
C PRO A 536 12.79 -2.19 -35.43
N ASP A 537 11.48 -2.12 -35.28
CA ASP A 537 10.80 -1.24 -34.31
C ASP A 537 10.81 -1.77 -32.86
N ALA A 538 11.11 -3.03 -32.64
CA ALA A 538 10.99 -3.68 -31.31
C ALA A 538 11.83 -2.93 -30.25
N VAL A 539 13.12 -2.68 -30.54
CA VAL A 539 14.03 -1.99 -29.62
C VAL A 539 13.59 -0.53 -29.41
N ARG A 540 13.28 0.18 -30.50
CA ARG A 540 12.87 1.58 -30.45
C ARG A 540 11.63 1.80 -29.57
N ARG A 541 10.64 0.92 -29.67
CA ARG A 541 9.41 0.98 -28.86
C ARG A 541 9.68 0.66 -27.39
N ALA A 542 10.53 -0.32 -27.11
CA ALA A 542 10.94 -0.63 -25.75
C ALA A 542 11.72 0.54 -25.13
N ASP A 543 12.68 1.13 -25.87
CA ASP A 543 13.44 2.30 -25.42
C ASP A 543 12.56 3.51 -25.14
N ALA A 544 11.56 3.77 -25.98
CA ALA A 544 10.60 4.85 -25.77
C ALA A 544 9.79 4.66 -24.47
N LEU A 545 9.38 3.41 -24.16
CA LEU A 545 8.69 3.13 -22.89
C LEU A 545 9.63 3.22 -21.70
N LEU A 546 10.89 2.78 -21.84
CA LEU A 546 11.90 2.86 -20.78
C LEU A 546 12.37 4.30 -20.51
N ALA A 547 12.26 5.21 -21.48
CA ALA A 547 12.50 6.63 -21.26
C ALA A 547 11.45 7.27 -20.33
N ASP A 548 10.18 6.83 -20.40
CA ASP A 548 9.08 7.24 -19.52
C ASP A 548 9.08 6.45 -18.19
N LEU A 549 9.34 5.16 -18.27
CA LEU A 549 9.28 4.21 -17.15
C LEU A 549 10.55 3.36 -17.07
N PRO A 550 11.68 3.90 -16.57
CA PRO A 550 12.96 3.20 -16.53
C PRO A 550 12.93 1.86 -15.77
N LEU A 551 12.01 1.70 -14.81
CA LEU A 551 11.83 0.49 -14.01
C LEU A 551 10.74 -0.45 -14.56
N CYS A 552 10.30 -0.26 -15.79
CA CYS A 552 9.35 -1.13 -16.45
C CYS A 552 9.98 -2.47 -16.83
N HIS A 553 9.86 -3.49 -15.99
CA HIS A 553 10.45 -4.83 -16.21
C HIS A 553 9.87 -5.54 -17.45
N ALA A 554 8.61 -5.31 -17.81
CA ALA A 554 8.02 -5.87 -19.03
C ALA A 554 8.71 -5.32 -20.28
N ALA A 555 8.97 -4.00 -20.34
CA ALA A 555 9.68 -3.39 -21.46
C ALA A 555 11.14 -3.85 -21.53
N ARG A 556 11.81 -4.02 -20.40
CA ARG A 556 13.16 -4.61 -20.33
C ARG A 556 13.18 -6.05 -20.82
N TYR A 557 12.18 -6.85 -20.45
CA TYR A 557 12.05 -8.22 -20.93
C TYR A 557 11.86 -8.29 -22.44
N GLU A 558 11.00 -7.46 -23.02
CA GLU A 558 10.80 -7.41 -24.47
C GLU A 558 12.05 -6.87 -25.20
N ARG A 559 12.74 -5.89 -24.63
CA ARG A 559 14.00 -5.37 -25.19
C ARG A 559 15.10 -6.42 -25.20
N ALA A 560 15.27 -7.16 -24.11
CA ALA A 560 16.27 -8.23 -23.99
C ALA A 560 16.06 -9.37 -25.01
N LYS A 561 14.84 -9.60 -25.48
CA LYS A 561 14.58 -10.54 -26.59
C LYS A 561 15.15 -10.09 -27.91
N ALA A 562 15.22 -8.76 -28.12
CA ALA A 562 15.76 -8.18 -29.35
C ALA A 562 17.26 -7.84 -29.23
N VAL A 563 17.80 -7.71 -28.00
CA VAL A 563 19.20 -7.36 -27.72
C VAL A 563 19.84 -8.49 -26.90
N PRO A 564 20.53 -9.43 -27.54
CA PRO A 564 21.17 -10.55 -26.86
C PRO A 564 22.18 -10.13 -25.80
N GLY A 565 22.16 -10.81 -24.66
CA GLY A 565 23.10 -10.58 -23.55
C GLY A 565 22.67 -9.50 -22.54
N GLU A 566 21.56 -8.82 -22.77
CA GLU A 566 21.00 -7.88 -21.83
C GLU A 566 20.34 -8.58 -20.64
N ASN A 567 20.59 -8.12 -19.42
CA ASN A 567 19.88 -8.60 -18.22
C ASN A 567 18.62 -7.74 -17.95
N PRO A 568 17.42 -8.26 -18.23
CA PRO A 568 16.18 -7.50 -18.01
C PRO A 568 15.85 -7.26 -16.55
N TRP A 569 16.50 -7.99 -15.63
CA TRP A 569 16.19 -8.01 -14.21
C TRP A 569 17.19 -7.22 -13.34
N ALA A 570 18.05 -6.42 -13.97
CA ALA A 570 19.14 -5.72 -13.29
C ALA A 570 18.69 -4.75 -12.17
N PHE A 571 17.43 -4.28 -12.22
CA PHE A 571 16.87 -3.34 -11.25
C PHE A 571 15.81 -3.96 -10.32
N VAL A 572 15.67 -5.29 -10.33
CA VAL A 572 14.77 -5.96 -9.39
C VAL A 572 15.43 -5.98 -8.02
N ALA A 573 14.94 -5.15 -7.12
CA ALA A 573 15.44 -4.96 -5.76
C ALA A 573 14.33 -4.92 -4.71
N ASN A 574 13.06 -5.08 -5.14
CA ASN A 574 11.89 -5.04 -4.25
C ASN A 574 11.83 -6.25 -3.31
N GLU A 575 11.02 -6.13 -2.26
CA GLU A 575 10.82 -7.15 -1.22
C GLU A 575 10.33 -8.50 -1.78
N LEU A 576 9.47 -8.48 -2.79
CA LEU A 576 8.75 -9.66 -3.29
C LEU A 576 9.08 -9.95 -4.76
N PRO A 577 10.33 -10.20 -5.12
CA PRO A 577 10.75 -10.36 -6.51
C PRO A 577 10.03 -11.54 -7.20
N GLY A 578 9.71 -12.61 -6.46
CA GLY A 578 8.97 -13.75 -7.00
C GLY A 578 7.57 -13.37 -7.50
N GLU A 579 6.89 -12.46 -6.80
CA GLU A 579 5.57 -11.99 -7.17
C GLU A 579 5.58 -11.13 -8.45
N LEU A 580 6.67 -10.39 -8.70
CA LEU A 580 6.87 -9.68 -9.96
C LEU A 580 6.82 -10.64 -11.16
N PHE A 581 7.58 -11.74 -11.11
CA PHE A 581 7.61 -12.73 -12.19
C PHE A 581 6.27 -13.43 -12.38
N VAL A 582 5.55 -13.70 -11.29
CA VAL A 582 4.20 -14.28 -11.37
C VAL A 582 3.21 -13.29 -11.97
N GLU A 583 3.31 -12.00 -11.65
CA GLU A 583 2.46 -10.97 -12.25
C GLU A 583 2.68 -10.84 -13.76
N LEU A 584 3.92 -10.69 -14.17
CA LEU A 584 4.28 -10.64 -15.61
C LEU A 584 3.88 -11.93 -16.32
N GLY A 585 4.27 -13.09 -15.79
CA GLY A 585 3.93 -14.40 -16.36
C GLY A 585 2.42 -14.61 -16.50
N SER A 586 1.61 -14.07 -15.59
CA SER A 586 0.15 -14.13 -15.67
C SER A 586 -0.40 -13.40 -16.90
N TRP A 587 0.13 -12.24 -17.23
CA TRP A 587 -0.28 -11.50 -18.43
C TRP A 587 0.01 -12.29 -19.71
N TYR A 588 1.24 -12.86 -19.82
CA TYR A 588 1.63 -13.67 -20.98
C TYR A 588 0.81 -14.97 -21.07
N GLU A 589 0.57 -15.66 -19.95
CA GLU A 589 -0.27 -16.87 -19.92
C GLU A 589 -1.71 -16.58 -20.33
N GLU A 590 -2.33 -15.53 -19.78
CA GLU A 590 -3.70 -15.15 -20.10
C GLU A 590 -3.83 -14.71 -21.58
N THR A 591 -2.80 -14.05 -22.14
CA THR A 591 -2.71 -13.72 -23.56
C THR A 591 -2.49 -14.96 -24.44
N GLY A 592 -2.03 -16.09 -23.90
CA GLY A 592 -1.76 -17.32 -24.65
C GLY A 592 -0.30 -17.46 -25.11
N LEU A 593 0.57 -16.57 -24.69
CA LEU A 593 2.01 -16.59 -24.96
C LEU A 593 2.71 -17.52 -23.94
N LEU A 594 2.44 -18.84 -24.07
CA LEU A 594 2.78 -19.81 -23.04
C LEU A 594 4.29 -20.02 -22.87
N GLU A 595 5.09 -19.89 -23.94
CA GLU A 595 6.55 -19.99 -23.85
C GLU A 595 7.13 -18.85 -22.98
N ASP A 596 6.63 -17.64 -23.18
CA ASP A 596 7.02 -16.49 -22.38
C ASP A 596 6.60 -16.65 -20.92
N ALA A 597 5.38 -17.10 -20.68
CA ALA A 597 4.89 -17.38 -19.33
C ALA A 597 5.76 -18.43 -18.62
N ALA A 598 6.12 -19.52 -19.30
CA ALA A 598 6.98 -20.56 -18.75
C ALA A 598 8.38 -20.02 -18.42
N ALA A 599 8.94 -19.16 -19.28
CA ALA A 599 10.25 -18.52 -19.08
C ALA A 599 10.22 -17.55 -17.88
N LEU A 600 9.16 -16.74 -17.75
CA LEU A 600 8.98 -15.80 -16.63
C LEU A 600 8.80 -16.53 -15.29
N PHE A 601 7.97 -17.58 -15.24
CA PHE A 601 7.85 -18.39 -14.03
C PHE A 601 9.16 -19.14 -13.69
N ALA A 602 9.99 -19.48 -14.68
CA ALA A 602 11.31 -20.06 -14.45
C ALA A 602 12.32 -19.04 -13.94
N ALA A 603 12.18 -17.75 -14.29
CA ALA A 603 13.03 -16.66 -13.80
C ALA A 603 12.75 -16.27 -12.34
N ALA A 604 11.57 -16.62 -11.81
CA ALA A 604 11.26 -16.43 -10.40
C ALA A 604 12.24 -17.20 -9.50
N PRO A 605 12.50 -16.74 -8.27
CA PRO A 605 13.30 -17.49 -7.31
C PRO A 605 12.85 -18.94 -7.19
N ARG A 606 13.77 -19.88 -7.21
CA ARG A 606 13.46 -21.33 -7.16
C ARG A 606 12.66 -21.72 -5.92
N THR A 607 12.74 -20.94 -4.87
CA THR A 607 11.99 -21.10 -3.62
C THR A 607 10.54 -20.58 -3.70
N HIS A 608 10.17 -19.92 -4.79
CA HIS A 608 8.83 -19.35 -4.94
C HIS A 608 7.81 -20.41 -5.37
N LEU A 609 7.13 -20.99 -4.39
CA LEU A 609 6.27 -22.17 -4.57
C LEU A 609 5.16 -21.97 -5.62
N VAL A 610 4.46 -20.83 -5.59
CA VAL A 610 3.37 -20.55 -6.55
C VAL A 610 3.91 -20.45 -7.98
N ALA A 611 5.09 -19.86 -8.19
CA ALA A 611 5.70 -19.78 -9.52
C ALA A 611 6.04 -21.17 -10.09
N GLN A 612 6.53 -22.10 -9.25
CA GLN A 612 6.82 -23.47 -9.71
C GLN A 612 5.54 -24.22 -10.10
N ILE A 613 4.45 -24.06 -9.34
CA ILE A 613 3.14 -24.65 -9.67
C ILE A 613 2.61 -24.06 -10.99
N ARG A 614 2.68 -22.75 -11.16
CA ARG A 614 2.26 -22.04 -12.39
C ARG A 614 3.09 -22.50 -13.58
N ARG A 615 4.42 -22.63 -13.41
CA ARG A 615 5.32 -23.17 -14.44
C ARG A 615 4.92 -24.58 -14.86
N ALA A 616 4.64 -25.46 -13.88
CA ALA A 616 4.20 -26.82 -14.17
C ALA A 616 2.91 -26.85 -15.00
N HIS A 617 1.93 -26.01 -14.64
CA HIS A 617 0.67 -25.86 -15.36
C HIS A 617 0.88 -25.42 -16.82
N VAL A 618 1.70 -24.39 -17.03
CA VAL A 618 1.97 -23.88 -18.39
C VAL A 618 2.74 -24.90 -19.21
N LEU A 619 3.71 -25.60 -18.64
CA LEU A 619 4.45 -26.66 -19.32
C LEU A 619 3.53 -27.82 -19.72
N ALA A 620 2.56 -28.21 -18.90
CA ALA A 620 1.55 -29.18 -19.23
C ALA A 620 0.68 -28.75 -20.43
N ARG A 621 0.27 -27.47 -20.44
CA ARG A 621 -0.47 -26.88 -21.60
C ARG A 621 0.35 -26.82 -22.88
N LEU A 622 1.69 -26.72 -22.79
CA LEU A 622 2.62 -26.83 -23.92
C LEU A 622 2.89 -28.28 -24.37
N GLY A 623 2.26 -29.29 -23.74
CA GLY A 623 2.51 -30.69 -24.02
C GLY A 623 3.83 -31.25 -23.45
N ARG A 624 4.55 -30.46 -22.66
CA ARG A 624 5.86 -30.82 -22.07
C ARG A 624 5.68 -31.57 -20.75
N SER A 625 5.06 -32.75 -20.82
CA SER A 625 4.64 -33.51 -19.63
C SER A 625 5.77 -33.87 -18.68
N ASP A 626 6.99 -34.21 -19.15
CA ASP A 626 8.14 -34.54 -18.28
C ASP A 626 8.63 -33.32 -17.53
N ALA A 627 8.76 -32.19 -18.22
CA ALA A 627 9.16 -30.90 -17.61
C ALA A 627 8.10 -30.41 -16.62
N ALA A 628 6.82 -30.60 -16.92
CA ALA A 628 5.72 -30.26 -16.00
C ALA A 628 5.79 -31.11 -14.73
N ARG A 629 6.00 -32.43 -14.84
CA ARG A 629 6.20 -33.30 -13.67
C ARG A 629 7.44 -32.94 -12.86
N ALA A 630 8.55 -32.60 -13.49
CA ALA A 630 9.75 -32.15 -12.81
C ALA A 630 9.53 -30.83 -12.04
N ALA A 631 8.84 -29.85 -12.64
CA ALA A 631 8.49 -28.59 -11.97
C ALA A 631 7.55 -28.83 -10.78
N LEU A 632 6.57 -29.72 -10.90
CA LEU A 632 5.66 -30.05 -9.81
C LEU A 632 6.36 -30.82 -8.68
N ALA A 633 7.31 -31.71 -9.02
CA ALA A 633 8.15 -32.39 -8.03
C ALA A 633 9.03 -31.39 -7.26
N ALA A 634 9.62 -30.41 -7.96
CA ALA A 634 10.36 -29.32 -7.32
C ALA A 634 9.46 -28.51 -6.37
N ALA A 635 8.24 -28.18 -6.79
CA ALA A 635 7.26 -27.48 -5.96
C ALA A 635 6.89 -28.28 -4.68
N ARG A 636 6.76 -29.61 -4.78
CA ARG A 636 6.49 -30.48 -3.62
C ARG A 636 7.58 -30.44 -2.55
N ALA A 637 8.82 -30.17 -2.91
CA ALA A 637 9.94 -30.09 -1.97
C ALA A 637 9.96 -28.77 -1.19
N LEU A 638 9.22 -27.75 -1.62
CA LEU A 638 9.24 -26.43 -1.00
C LEU A 638 8.29 -26.35 0.22
N PRO A 639 8.67 -25.58 1.26
CA PRO A 639 7.79 -25.32 2.38
C PRO A 639 6.62 -24.41 1.96
N PRO A 640 5.40 -24.62 2.52
CA PRO A 640 4.27 -23.77 2.21
C PRO A 640 4.24 -22.45 3.01
N ALA A 641 5.11 -22.31 4.01
CA ALA A 641 5.20 -21.11 4.82
C ALA A 641 5.54 -19.89 3.97
N GLY A 642 4.76 -18.81 4.10
CA GLY A 642 4.93 -17.59 3.33
C GLY A 642 4.47 -17.68 1.85
N ALA A 643 3.84 -18.77 1.43
CA ALA A 643 3.24 -18.86 0.11
C ALA A 643 1.78 -18.39 0.14
N PHE A 644 1.50 -17.22 -0.46
CA PHE A 644 0.19 -16.56 -0.41
C PHE A 644 -0.41 -16.43 -1.81
N PRO A 645 -1.08 -17.46 -2.34
CA PRO A 645 -1.69 -17.41 -3.68
C PRO A 645 -2.92 -16.49 -3.68
N PHE A 646 -2.90 -15.43 -4.50
CA PHE A 646 -3.95 -14.40 -4.53
C PHE A 646 -4.45 -14.03 -5.93
N ARG A 647 -3.84 -14.58 -6.97
CA ARG A 647 -4.26 -14.31 -8.35
C ARG A 647 -5.27 -15.34 -8.82
N ARG A 648 -6.39 -14.87 -9.41
CA ARG A 648 -7.42 -15.75 -9.98
C ARG A 648 -6.84 -16.71 -11.04
N GLU A 649 -5.83 -16.24 -11.78
CA GLU A 649 -5.10 -17.00 -12.79
C GLU A 649 -4.31 -18.18 -12.20
N SER A 650 -4.09 -18.21 -10.89
CA SER A 650 -3.43 -19.32 -10.20
C SER A 650 -4.38 -20.48 -9.86
N LEU A 651 -5.70 -20.24 -9.82
CA LEU A 651 -6.67 -21.28 -9.42
C LEU A 651 -6.62 -22.53 -10.30
N PRO A 652 -6.55 -22.47 -11.66
CA PRO A 652 -6.44 -23.67 -12.48
C PRO A 652 -5.17 -24.48 -12.19
N ALA A 653 -4.02 -23.80 -11.99
CA ALA A 653 -2.77 -24.45 -11.68
C ALA A 653 -2.78 -25.12 -10.29
N LEU A 654 -3.36 -24.45 -9.28
CA LEU A 654 -3.52 -25.01 -7.93
C LEU A 654 -4.48 -26.22 -7.92
N ARG A 655 -5.58 -26.15 -8.68
CA ARG A 655 -6.50 -27.29 -8.83
C ARG A 655 -5.84 -28.48 -9.55
N MET A 656 -5.02 -28.22 -10.55
CA MET A 656 -4.21 -29.25 -11.22
C MET A 656 -3.25 -29.90 -10.21
N ALA A 657 -2.49 -29.10 -9.46
CA ALA A 657 -1.52 -29.58 -8.49
C ALA A 657 -2.18 -30.40 -7.36
N ALA A 658 -3.33 -29.95 -6.86
CA ALA A 658 -4.11 -30.68 -5.85
C ALA A 658 -4.64 -32.03 -6.35
N LYS A 659 -5.03 -32.13 -7.64
CA LYS A 659 -5.48 -33.40 -8.27
C LYS A 659 -4.34 -34.39 -8.47
N ASP A 660 -3.13 -33.91 -8.73
CA ASP A 660 -1.96 -34.78 -8.94
C ASP A 660 -1.57 -35.53 -7.64
N GLY A 661 -2.02 -35.05 -6.49
CA GLY A 661 -1.82 -35.69 -5.18
C GLY A 661 -0.39 -35.64 -4.68
N GLY A 662 -0.07 -36.46 -3.71
CA GLY A 662 1.29 -36.73 -3.23
C GLY A 662 1.80 -35.83 -2.12
N ARG A 663 1.16 -34.68 -1.83
CA ARG A 663 1.47 -33.89 -0.63
C ARG A 663 0.30 -32.97 -0.26
N TRP A 664 -0.03 -32.88 1.03
CA TRP A 664 -1.04 -32.01 1.61
C TRP A 664 -0.86 -30.51 1.28
N THR A 665 0.36 -30.08 0.95
CA THR A 665 0.72 -28.69 0.65
C THR A 665 -0.12 -28.08 -0.47
N PHE A 666 -0.41 -28.83 -1.54
CA PHE A 666 -1.15 -28.30 -2.68
C PHE A 666 -2.63 -28.10 -2.36
N ASP A 667 -3.24 -29.03 -1.60
CA ASP A 667 -4.60 -28.87 -1.08
C ASP A 667 -4.68 -27.67 -0.13
N TYR A 668 -3.66 -27.47 0.71
CA TYR A 668 -3.57 -26.31 1.60
C TYR A 668 -3.49 -25.00 0.83
N LEU A 669 -2.61 -24.89 -0.17
CA LEU A 669 -2.50 -23.67 -0.98
C LEU A 669 -3.78 -23.38 -1.77
N LEU A 670 -4.45 -24.43 -2.28
CA LEU A 670 -5.75 -24.28 -2.92
C LEU A 670 -6.80 -23.77 -1.92
N ALA A 671 -6.83 -24.30 -0.70
CA ALA A 671 -7.72 -23.83 0.36
C ALA A 671 -7.45 -22.36 0.74
N VAL A 672 -6.18 -21.97 0.85
CA VAL A 672 -5.80 -20.55 1.09
C VAL A 672 -6.30 -19.64 -0.04
N ALA A 673 -6.07 -20.04 -1.30
CA ALA A 673 -6.55 -19.25 -2.45
C ALA A 673 -8.07 -19.14 -2.49
N LEU A 674 -8.78 -20.24 -2.26
CA LEU A 674 -10.25 -20.28 -2.21
C LEU A 674 -10.80 -19.39 -1.09
N ALA A 675 -10.20 -19.43 0.10
CA ALA A 675 -10.58 -18.57 1.20
C ALA A 675 -10.34 -17.08 0.89
N ALA A 676 -9.21 -16.75 0.25
CA ALA A 676 -8.91 -15.38 -0.21
C ALA A 676 -9.96 -14.86 -1.20
N PHE A 677 -10.50 -15.75 -2.04
CA PHE A 677 -11.60 -15.46 -2.97
C PHE A 677 -12.99 -15.67 -2.37
N GLN A 678 -13.10 -15.91 -1.04
CA GLN A 678 -14.37 -16.10 -0.32
C GLN A 678 -15.21 -17.30 -0.81
N TYR A 679 -14.54 -18.37 -1.30
CA TYR A 679 -15.11 -19.69 -1.48
C TYR A 679 -14.94 -20.51 -0.19
N ASP A 680 -15.44 -19.96 0.92
CA ASP A 680 -15.17 -20.45 2.28
C ASP A 680 -15.56 -21.92 2.47
N ALA A 681 -16.73 -22.34 1.99
CA ALA A 681 -17.19 -23.71 2.13
C ALA A 681 -16.26 -24.74 1.45
N GLU A 682 -15.74 -24.41 0.23
CA GLU A 682 -14.78 -25.28 -0.46
C GLU A 682 -13.43 -25.31 0.25
N ALA A 683 -12.97 -24.13 0.74
CA ALA A 683 -11.72 -24.01 1.50
C ALA A 683 -11.76 -24.82 2.78
N ASP A 684 -12.84 -24.69 3.57
CA ASP A 684 -13.01 -25.39 4.86
C ASP A 684 -13.14 -26.90 4.66
N ALA A 685 -13.82 -27.35 3.60
CA ALA A 685 -13.91 -28.77 3.26
C ALA A 685 -12.53 -29.37 2.92
N LEU A 686 -11.67 -28.63 2.18
CA LEU A 686 -10.30 -29.05 1.91
C LEU A 686 -9.47 -29.15 3.19
N LEU A 687 -9.50 -28.13 4.05
CA LEU A 687 -8.77 -28.11 5.33
C LEU A 687 -9.24 -29.23 6.28
N ALA A 688 -10.54 -29.52 6.31
CA ALA A 688 -11.10 -30.60 7.08
C ALA A 688 -10.65 -31.98 6.56
N ARG A 689 -10.63 -32.18 5.24
CA ARG A 689 -10.17 -33.43 4.61
C ARG A 689 -8.71 -33.76 4.91
N LEU A 690 -7.86 -32.75 5.04
CA LEU A 690 -6.44 -32.93 5.38
C LEU A 690 -6.23 -33.48 6.79
N GLY A 691 -7.19 -33.29 7.69
CA GLY A 691 -7.15 -33.83 9.05
C GLY A 691 -5.88 -33.43 9.79
N ASP A 692 -5.16 -34.43 10.33
CA ASP A 692 -3.91 -34.25 11.07
C ASP A 692 -2.68 -34.80 10.30
N THR A 693 -2.83 -34.99 8.98
CA THR A 693 -1.75 -35.42 8.07
C THR A 693 -0.64 -34.36 7.90
N PRO A 694 -0.93 -33.03 7.86
CA PRO A 694 0.11 -32.01 7.68
C PRO A 694 1.18 -32.05 8.77
N ASP A 695 2.44 -31.83 8.35
CA ASP A 695 3.63 -31.90 9.19
C ASP A 695 4.30 -30.52 9.42
N ALA A 696 3.56 -29.42 9.18
CA ALA A 696 4.07 -28.06 9.35
C ALA A 696 3.14 -27.18 10.21
N ALA A 697 3.73 -26.40 11.10
CA ALA A 697 3.02 -25.51 12.02
C ALA A 697 2.07 -24.53 11.32
N VAL A 698 2.49 -23.97 10.18
CA VAL A 698 1.72 -22.97 9.42
C VAL A 698 0.32 -23.46 9.02
N PHE A 699 0.17 -24.76 8.73
CA PHE A 699 -1.14 -25.34 8.41
C PHE A 699 -2.08 -25.26 9.61
N TYR A 700 -1.64 -25.67 10.77
CA TYR A 700 -2.46 -25.69 11.99
C TYR A 700 -2.73 -24.28 12.50
N GLN A 701 -1.74 -23.37 12.42
CA GLN A 701 -1.95 -21.95 12.73
C GLN A 701 -3.02 -21.34 11.82
N TYR A 702 -2.96 -21.60 10.52
CA TYR A 702 -3.96 -21.09 9.57
C TYR A 702 -5.33 -21.71 9.81
N ARG A 703 -5.43 -23.06 9.97
CA ARG A 703 -6.71 -23.71 10.23
C ARG A 703 -7.34 -23.25 11.54
N ALA A 704 -6.53 -23.00 12.57
CA ALA A 704 -7.01 -22.45 13.85
C ALA A 704 -7.67 -21.05 13.71
N THR A 705 -7.41 -20.30 12.63
CA THR A 705 -8.13 -19.04 12.35
C THR A 705 -9.52 -19.25 11.76
N ARG A 706 -9.86 -20.48 11.38
CA ARG A 706 -11.09 -20.85 10.65
C ARG A 706 -11.98 -21.85 11.40
N VAL A 707 -11.54 -22.33 12.56
CA VAL A 707 -12.27 -23.27 13.41
C VAL A 707 -12.34 -22.76 14.84
N ASP A 708 -13.32 -23.25 15.60
CA ASP A 708 -13.55 -22.82 16.98
C ASP A 708 -13.43 -23.97 18.00
N GLY A 709 -13.53 -23.63 19.28
CA GLY A 709 -13.65 -24.57 20.41
C GLY A 709 -12.48 -25.56 20.51
N ALA A 710 -12.81 -26.84 20.77
CA ALA A 710 -11.83 -27.89 20.98
C ALA A 710 -10.91 -28.13 19.76
N ARG A 711 -11.43 -27.97 18.55
CA ARG A 711 -10.62 -28.12 17.33
C ARG A 711 -9.56 -27.02 17.22
N ARG A 712 -9.93 -25.77 17.47
CA ARG A 712 -8.97 -24.65 17.49
C ARG A 712 -7.86 -24.91 18.50
N LEU A 713 -8.20 -25.33 19.72
CA LEU A 713 -7.20 -25.62 20.74
C LEU A 713 -6.27 -26.76 20.31
N ALA A 714 -6.81 -27.85 19.73
CA ALA A 714 -6.00 -28.96 19.23
C ALA A 714 -5.02 -28.51 18.14
N ASP A 715 -5.47 -27.66 17.22
CA ASP A 715 -4.63 -27.11 16.16
C ASP A 715 -3.52 -26.20 16.71
N LEU A 716 -3.83 -25.30 17.64
CA LEU A 716 -2.84 -24.44 18.28
C LEU A 716 -1.79 -25.27 19.04
N ARG A 717 -2.18 -26.31 19.76
CA ARG A 717 -1.27 -27.25 20.43
C ARG A 717 -0.36 -27.98 19.42
N ARG A 718 -0.95 -28.41 18.30
CA ARG A 718 -0.20 -29.09 17.24
C ARG A 718 0.79 -28.14 16.57
N ALA A 719 0.38 -26.90 16.31
CA ALA A 719 1.25 -25.86 15.76
C ALA A 719 2.46 -25.60 16.68
N GLU A 720 2.23 -25.49 17.99
CA GLU A 720 3.30 -25.31 18.97
C GLU A 720 4.28 -26.49 18.97
N ALA A 721 3.76 -27.73 18.99
CA ALA A 721 4.55 -28.96 18.96
C ALA A 721 5.41 -29.10 17.68
N LEU A 722 4.96 -28.49 16.56
CA LEU A 722 5.67 -28.44 15.29
C LEU A 722 6.60 -27.21 15.15
N GLY A 723 6.85 -26.46 16.21
CA GLY A 723 7.76 -25.33 16.18
C GLY A 723 7.17 -24.04 15.61
N GLY A 724 5.87 -23.78 15.84
CA GLY A 724 5.17 -22.56 15.38
C GLY A 724 5.64 -21.25 16.02
N GLY A 725 6.70 -21.32 16.86
CA GLY A 725 7.36 -20.14 17.42
C GLY A 725 6.49 -19.36 18.42
N TRP A 726 6.90 -18.13 18.70
CA TRP A 726 6.22 -17.25 19.65
C TRP A 726 4.77 -16.92 19.24
N ARG A 727 4.46 -16.96 17.92
CA ARG A 727 3.10 -16.72 17.42
C ARG A 727 2.12 -17.83 17.79
N ALA A 728 2.57 -19.10 17.80
CA ALA A 728 1.76 -20.21 18.28
C ALA A 728 1.51 -20.11 19.79
N ALA A 729 2.54 -19.77 20.58
CA ALA A 729 2.41 -19.54 22.02
C ALA A 729 1.47 -18.36 22.32
N ARG A 730 1.57 -17.25 21.57
CA ARG A 730 0.66 -16.12 21.68
C ARG A 730 -0.79 -16.55 21.40
N ALA A 731 -1.04 -17.24 20.30
CA ALA A 731 -2.38 -17.66 19.91
C ALA A 731 -3.02 -18.63 20.91
N LEU A 732 -2.21 -19.49 21.58
CA LEU A 732 -2.67 -20.32 22.71
C LEU A 732 -3.07 -19.47 23.91
N ALA A 733 -2.26 -18.50 24.29
CA ALA A 733 -2.56 -17.60 25.40
C ALA A 733 -3.84 -16.78 25.13
N GLU A 734 -3.98 -16.23 23.92
CA GLU A 734 -5.18 -15.49 23.48
C GLU A 734 -6.43 -16.39 23.45
N HIS A 735 -6.29 -17.68 23.10
CA HIS A 735 -7.39 -18.65 23.16
C HIS A 735 -7.91 -18.82 24.58
N PHE A 736 -7.03 -18.99 25.57
CA PHE A 736 -7.44 -19.14 26.98
C PHE A 736 -7.94 -17.83 27.57
N GLU A 737 -7.40 -16.69 27.15
CA GLU A 737 -7.93 -15.38 27.54
C GLU A 737 -9.38 -15.20 27.08
N ALA A 738 -9.67 -15.52 25.79
CA ALA A 738 -11.02 -15.46 25.24
C ALA A 738 -11.99 -16.45 25.92
N ALA A 739 -11.47 -17.57 26.44
CA ALA A 739 -12.25 -18.53 27.23
C ALA A 739 -12.41 -18.13 28.69
N GLY A 740 -11.77 -17.05 29.17
CA GLY A 740 -11.78 -16.64 30.58
C GLY A 740 -10.95 -17.52 31.49
N ASP A 741 -10.14 -18.46 30.97
CA ASP A 741 -9.27 -19.34 31.74
C ASP A 741 -7.89 -18.69 32.02
N GLY A 742 -7.88 -17.79 32.98
CA GLY A 742 -6.67 -17.06 33.37
C GLY A 742 -5.53 -17.96 33.87
N GLU A 743 -5.82 -19.08 34.50
CA GLU A 743 -4.79 -20.01 34.97
C GLU A 743 -4.13 -20.78 33.81
N ALA A 744 -4.93 -21.22 32.82
CA ALA A 744 -4.36 -21.79 31.60
C ALA A 744 -3.55 -20.75 30.83
N MET A 745 -4.05 -19.52 30.65
CA MET A 745 -3.32 -18.42 30.02
C MET A 745 -1.98 -18.18 30.71
N LEU A 746 -1.95 -18.17 32.05
CA LEU A 746 -0.72 -17.96 32.81
C LEU A 746 0.29 -19.09 32.59
N ARG A 747 -0.15 -20.36 32.57
CA ARG A 747 0.73 -21.49 32.24
C ARG A 747 1.35 -21.35 30.84
N GLU A 748 0.53 -21.04 29.83
CA GLU A 748 0.99 -20.92 28.45
C GLU A 748 1.96 -19.75 28.25
N THR A 749 1.65 -18.59 28.84
CA THR A 749 2.53 -17.42 28.74
C THR A 749 3.84 -17.66 29.49
N THR A 750 3.82 -18.37 30.64
CA THR A 750 5.05 -18.76 31.37
C THR A 750 5.93 -19.67 30.50
N ALA A 751 5.34 -20.70 29.90
CA ALA A 751 6.05 -21.63 29.01
C ALA A 751 6.56 -20.92 27.72
N GLY A 752 5.73 -20.02 27.17
CA GLY A 752 6.11 -19.21 26.00
C GLY A 752 7.28 -18.28 26.28
N LEU A 753 7.29 -17.57 27.40
CA LEU A 753 8.38 -16.67 27.80
C LEU A 753 9.66 -17.41 28.16
N ALA A 754 9.58 -18.63 28.67
CA ALA A 754 10.78 -19.46 28.89
C ALA A 754 11.54 -19.72 27.56
N ARG A 755 10.82 -19.81 26.45
CA ARG A 755 11.40 -20.02 25.10
C ARG A 755 11.69 -18.70 24.36
N HIS A 756 10.88 -17.67 24.60
CA HIS A 756 10.91 -16.37 23.90
C HIS A 756 10.92 -15.20 24.90
N PRO A 757 11.97 -15.05 25.72
CA PRO A 757 11.95 -14.11 26.86
C PRO A 757 11.82 -12.64 26.48
N ALA A 758 12.27 -12.26 25.29
CA ALA A 758 12.21 -10.88 24.78
C ALA A 758 10.98 -10.58 23.91
N CYS A 759 9.98 -11.47 23.87
CA CYS A 759 8.78 -11.30 23.05
C CYS A 759 7.77 -10.38 23.76
N ASN A 760 7.70 -9.11 23.37
CA ASN A 760 6.79 -8.12 23.94
C ASN A 760 5.31 -8.57 23.93
N PRO A 761 4.75 -9.14 22.86
CA PRO A 761 3.38 -9.65 22.87
C PRO A 761 3.12 -10.70 23.97
N LEU A 762 4.05 -11.61 24.19
CA LEU A 762 3.93 -12.60 25.26
C LEU A 762 4.11 -11.99 26.65
N GLN A 763 4.97 -10.96 26.79
CA GLN A 763 5.17 -10.24 28.05
C GLN A 763 3.91 -9.50 28.48
N ILE A 764 3.22 -8.84 27.54
CA ILE A 764 1.94 -8.17 27.81
C ILE A 764 0.87 -9.20 28.22
N LEU A 765 0.74 -10.30 27.50
CA LEU A 765 -0.23 -11.35 27.82
C LEU A 765 0.06 -12.00 29.18
N HIS A 766 1.33 -12.20 29.52
CA HIS A 766 1.72 -12.73 30.83
C HIS A 766 1.37 -11.78 31.99
N ALA A 767 1.63 -10.50 31.81
CA ALA A 767 1.23 -9.49 32.79
C ALA A 767 -0.29 -9.44 32.96
N ARG A 768 -1.05 -9.53 31.87
CA ARG A 768 -2.52 -9.61 31.88
C ARG A 768 -3.00 -10.87 32.62
N ALA A 769 -2.36 -12.02 32.38
CA ALA A 769 -2.70 -13.27 33.07
C ALA A 769 -2.43 -13.20 34.56
N LEU A 770 -1.30 -12.61 35.00
CA LEU A 770 -1.00 -12.38 36.41
C LEU A 770 -2.03 -11.46 37.06
N CYS A 771 -2.39 -10.36 36.39
CA CYS A 771 -3.39 -9.41 36.88
C CYS A 771 -4.79 -10.04 36.94
N GLY A 772 -5.22 -10.75 35.88
CA GLY A 772 -6.50 -11.44 35.79
C GLY A 772 -6.66 -12.58 36.82
N THR A 773 -5.58 -13.27 37.20
CA THR A 773 -5.55 -14.28 38.25
C THR A 773 -5.31 -13.68 39.64
N LYS A 774 -5.43 -12.36 39.80
CA LYS A 774 -5.26 -11.60 41.06
C LYS A 774 -3.86 -11.70 41.69
N ARG A 775 -2.86 -12.08 40.95
CA ARG A 775 -1.45 -12.12 41.38
C ARG A 775 -0.78 -10.75 41.18
N TYR A 776 -1.42 -9.71 41.75
CA TYR A 776 -1.08 -8.31 41.51
C TYR A 776 0.37 -7.97 41.88
N ARG A 777 0.88 -8.49 43.02
CA ARG A 777 2.29 -8.24 43.41
C ARG A 777 3.27 -8.83 42.40
N ALA A 778 3.04 -10.09 41.99
CA ALA A 778 3.86 -10.75 40.96
C ALA A 778 3.78 -10.02 39.60
N CYS A 779 2.60 -9.47 39.25
CA CYS A 779 2.44 -8.66 38.05
C CYS A 779 3.32 -7.40 38.08
N LEU A 780 3.31 -6.65 39.19
CA LEU A 780 4.17 -5.48 39.37
C LEU A 780 5.65 -5.86 39.32
N ASP A 781 6.06 -6.95 39.98
CA ASP A 781 7.46 -7.38 40.00
C ASP A 781 7.92 -7.86 38.61
N PHE A 782 7.06 -8.51 37.85
CA PHE A 782 7.34 -8.89 36.47
C PHE A 782 7.49 -7.65 35.56
N LEU A 783 6.56 -6.69 35.65
CA LEU A 783 6.57 -5.48 34.82
C LEU A 783 7.77 -4.56 35.09
N LYS A 784 8.38 -4.59 36.27
CA LYS A 784 9.64 -3.89 36.54
C LYS A 784 10.83 -4.41 35.71
N GLY A 785 10.77 -5.68 35.31
CA GLY A 785 11.87 -6.37 34.62
C GLY A 785 11.76 -6.36 33.10
N VAL A 786 10.70 -5.79 32.50
CA VAL A 786 10.46 -5.75 31.04
C VAL A 786 10.47 -4.33 30.54
N VAL A 787 10.76 -4.17 29.23
CA VAL A 787 10.65 -2.89 28.53
C VAL A 787 9.57 -3.03 27.48
N LEU A 788 8.49 -2.29 27.65
CA LEU A 788 7.34 -2.28 26.75
C LEU A 788 7.25 -0.95 26.01
N LEU A 789 6.80 -0.98 24.77
CA LEU A 789 6.54 0.22 23.99
C LEU A 789 5.21 0.86 24.41
N PRO A 790 5.09 2.18 24.39
CA PRO A 790 3.82 2.86 24.61
C PRO A 790 2.82 2.50 23.50
N SER A 791 1.53 2.60 23.81
CA SER A 791 0.45 2.33 22.87
C SER A 791 -0.73 3.26 23.15
N GLU A 792 -1.47 3.63 22.11
CA GLU A 792 -2.74 4.35 22.25
C GLU A 792 -3.87 3.48 22.84
N HIS A 793 -3.68 2.17 22.89
CA HIS A 793 -4.70 1.24 23.35
C HIS A 793 -4.75 1.14 24.86
N ARG A 794 -5.91 0.74 25.41
CA ARG A 794 -6.11 0.58 26.86
C ARG A 794 -5.29 -0.55 27.48
N ASP A 795 -4.92 -1.55 26.66
CA ASP A 795 -4.20 -2.75 27.11
C ASP A 795 -2.67 -2.55 27.04
N THR A 796 -2.19 -1.49 27.65
CA THR A 796 -0.77 -1.17 27.71
C THR A 796 -0.12 -1.75 28.97
N GLY A 797 1.20 -1.80 28.98
CA GLY A 797 1.95 -2.16 30.18
C GLY A 797 1.60 -1.28 31.38
N THR A 798 1.49 0.03 31.16
CA THR A 798 1.09 1.01 32.18
C THR A 798 -0.36 0.80 32.66
N ALA A 799 -1.29 0.49 31.77
CA ALA A 799 -2.67 0.21 32.16
C ALA A 799 -2.77 -1.03 33.06
N ILE A 800 -2.02 -2.10 32.73
CA ILE A 800 -1.95 -3.32 33.55
C ILE A 800 -1.28 -3.01 34.90
N TRP A 801 -0.21 -2.20 34.90
CA TRP A 801 0.47 -1.74 36.10
C TRP A 801 -0.47 -0.97 37.03
N HIS A 802 -1.23 0.00 36.49
CA HIS A 802 -2.21 0.76 37.27
C HIS A 802 -3.35 -0.11 37.82
N ALA A 803 -3.85 -1.08 37.04
CA ALA A 803 -4.85 -2.03 37.51
C ALA A 803 -4.35 -2.83 38.72
N ALA A 804 -3.10 -3.31 38.65
CA ALA A 804 -2.50 -4.03 39.77
C ALA A 804 -2.23 -3.13 41.00
N GLN A 805 -1.77 -1.87 40.82
CA GLN A 805 -1.61 -0.90 41.90
C GLN A 805 -2.94 -0.58 42.58
N THR A 806 -3.99 -0.30 41.78
CA THR A 806 -5.33 0.00 42.27
C THR A 806 -5.87 -1.16 43.11
N ALA A 807 -5.72 -2.40 42.66
CA ALA A 807 -6.16 -3.60 43.37
C ALA A 807 -5.42 -3.82 44.69
N LEU A 808 -4.19 -3.31 44.82
CA LEU A 808 -3.38 -3.36 46.03
C LEU A 808 -3.51 -2.11 46.93
N GLY A 809 -4.32 -1.12 46.54
CA GLY A 809 -4.45 0.12 47.28
C GLY A 809 -3.17 0.99 47.26
N LEU A 810 -2.32 0.83 46.23
CA LEU A 810 -1.08 1.59 46.08
C LEU A 810 -1.33 2.86 45.27
N PRO A 811 -0.54 3.94 45.50
CA PRO A 811 -0.60 5.11 44.62
C PRO A 811 -0.18 4.76 43.20
N LEU A 812 -0.81 5.42 42.22
CA LEU A 812 -0.46 5.24 40.83
C LEU A 812 0.92 5.85 40.55
N THR A 813 1.71 5.10 39.78
CA THR A 813 3.05 5.54 39.31
C THR A 813 3.18 5.20 37.82
N TRP A 814 4.10 5.89 37.16
CA TRP A 814 4.35 5.74 35.71
C TRP A 814 5.80 5.27 35.49
N PRO A 815 6.08 3.97 35.49
CA PRO A 815 7.43 3.47 35.23
C PRO A 815 7.89 3.78 33.82
N GLU A 816 9.08 4.34 33.70
CA GLU A 816 9.67 4.73 32.39
C GLU A 816 9.80 3.53 31.42
N ASN A 817 10.10 2.35 31.95
CA ASN A 817 10.24 1.13 31.17
C ASN A 817 8.93 0.61 30.54
N LEU A 818 7.79 1.18 30.90
CA LEU A 818 6.48 0.85 30.31
C LEU A 818 6.04 1.88 29.25
N GLY A 819 6.90 2.86 28.97
CA GLY A 819 6.79 3.78 27.84
C GLY A 819 5.68 4.85 27.94
N GLU A 820 5.00 4.97 29.05
CA GLU A 820 3.94 5.95 29.25
C GLU A 820 4.26 6.81 30.48
N GLY A 821 4.60 8.09 30.25
CA GLY A 821 4.84 9.03 31.30
C GLY A 821 3.57 9.43 32.08
N GLU A 822 3.75 10.25 33.12
CA GLU A 822 2.66 10.84 33.88
C GLU A 822 1.70 11.62 32.97
N PRO A 823 0.37 11.50 33.13
CA PRO A 823 -0.58 12.20 32.27
C PRO A 823 -0.38 13.71 32.32
N PHE A 824 -0.48 14.36 31.16
CA PHE A 824 -0.62 15.82 31.11
C PHE A 824 -1.85 16.26 31.91
N PRO A 825 -1.90 17.54 32.41
CA PRO A 825 -3.10 18.07 33.04
C PRO A 825 -4.36 17.82 32.20
N PRO A 826 -5.54 17.74 32.86
CA PRO A 826 -6.78 17.48 32.14
C PRO A 826 -6.95 18.43 30.96
N GLU A 827 -7.11 17.87 29.79
CA GLU A 827 -7.24 18.59 28.55
C GLU A 827 -8.58 19.30 28.48
N GLY A 828 -8.61 20.49 27.90
CA GLY A 828 -9.87 21.16 27.58
C GLY A 828 -10.74 20.25 26.72
N ALA A 829 -12.05 20.28 26.92
CA ALA A 829 -13.00 19.45 26.20
C ALA A 829 -12.72 19.44 24.70
N ASN A 830 -12.78 18.25 24.09
CA ASN A 830 -12.67 18.09 22.64
C ASN A 830 -13.64 19.02 21.91
N ASP A 831 -13.16 19.72 20.91
CA ASP A 831 -13.98 20.50 19.98
C ASP A 831 -14.54 19.64 18.88
#